data_322e7b754b13a5fcf049d989163306f5
#
_entry.id   322e7b754b13a5fcf049d989163306f5
#
_cell.length_a   1.000
_cell.length_b   1.000
_cell.length_c   1.000
_cell.angle_alpha   90.00
_cell.angle_beta   90.00
_cell.angle_gamma   90.00
#
_symmetry.space_group_name_H-M   'P 1'
#
loop_
_entity.id
_entity.type
_entity.pdbx_description
1 polymer ?
#
loop_
_entity_poly.entity_id
_entity_poly.type
_entity_poly.pdbx_seq_one_letter_code
_entity_poly.pdbx_strand_id
1 'polypeptide(L)'
;VTEDPFGTADLRAGVLTAWRNSPTRLREDAATEADLVRAGYRDRLLTELAQNAADAAVKAGVSGRVSVWLRGRALHIANTGAPLDLSGVHALTALRASGKTGTAVGRFGVGFTAVLSAGDEVEFRSTTGSLRFSRAQTLTELRDNGIDIPVGSDGPAVPVLRLAWSVAVAPEPGFDSEIVVWLREDVDAADLLAGMRAEAVDLLLELPGLHTIRIGDDESWRAVEDLGNGLQRVCITAPSGEDFRWWQYTTERARWLLPVREGRAVAASADVLRAPTRTDEELSLPALVIADIALQPDRRRLLPGVRVAELAEGYADFARALPAGDRLVLVPAPGFARSEADGLLREAVVKQLRENPWLPVLAPAAGASDDPADAGFALPDFGGAASTSGDGAGAPVRTDAAPSRASVFPGVTTELADLLATLLGPLVVPELSGRGSAELLGVLDVHRIGLARVAELTGSVQRPPQWWYSLYDALEQFVTDPLAAEELGALAVPLSDGRLVTGPRTVVLDDQLEDAVAVPWARLAHPEAAHELLGRLGAQPAGVEDLLTDTALRAELDHRPDDEDLREAVLALAAHLPAGVTLPTWLGALELPDSTGELRPADELLLPGAPLAEVLVGDSPFGTLDPEVAQRYPASALRAIGVGWGFTVVTETDPTGPDHDLDDEDRWWQGLPEDPPEFAAVRDLDLVADDAWPQALRLLLSEPATRGLLADRDGYTAWWLRRHARVDGRPLGVHRAGSDPVFADLLPELPGFSTADLTALDAVLADPANITADLAVALLEALADPAKRPTPEAVSQTHRRIAAAVPQLDLDEIGVPERVRALSGAVIDPDRALVLDRPWLGLALPPDRLVAGDIEHAGELATLLDVAAASEAVHAEVLGAGKRTTWADEPLGVLLRLQFGLPAPAGDLVLHDRLEVRITGAYEATVAVPWWRSGDTTHVQRQPSA
;
A
#
# COMPACT_ATOMS: atom_id res chain seq x y z
N VAL A 1 35.66 84.08 -3.73
CA VAL A 1 34.51 83.42 -4.30
C VAL A 1 34.08 84.27 -5.48
N THR A 2 34.23 83.80 -6.71
CA THR A 2 33.65 84.34 -7.89
C THR A 2 32.14 84.42 -7.76
N GLU A 3 31.51 85.58 -8.01
CA GLU A 3 30.00 85.76 -7.85
C GLU A 3 29.22 84.81 -8.67
N ASP A 4 29.71 84.23 -9.75
CA ASP A 4 29.08 83.19 -10.56
C ASP A 4 30.08 82.09 -10.98
N PRO A 5 30.30 81.04 -10.12
CA PRO A 5 31.32 80.04 -10.36
C PRO A 5 30.97 79.08 -11.57
N PHE A 6 29.78 79.09 -12.05
CA PHE A 6 29.29 78.21 -13.16
C PHE A 6 28.99 79.00 -14.44
N GLY A 7 29.15 80.31 -14.44
CA GLY A 7 28.85 81.19 -15.63
C GLY A 7 27.32 81.12 -15.98
N THR A 8 26.48 81.13 -15.00
CA THR A 8 25.00 81.04 -15.19
C THR A 8 24.45 82.19 -15.98
N ALA A 9 25.09 83.42 -15.86
CA ALA A 9 24.65 84.54 -16.68
C ALA A 9 24.82 84.31 -18.18
N ASP A 10 25.89 83.70 -18.64
CA ASP A 10 26.15 83.36 -20.03
C ASP A 10 25.24 82.21 -20.49
N LEU A 11 24.95 81.20 -19.66
CA LEU A 11 24.02 80.11 -19.93
C LEU A 11 22.60 80.64 -20.13
N ARG A 12 22.13 81.57 -19.26
CA ARG A 12 20.82 82.26 -19.42
C ARG A 12 20.74 83.07 -20.69
N ALA A 13 21.76 83.86 -20.94
CA ALA A 13 21.84 84.69 -22.15
C ALA A 13 21.76 83.88 -23.46
N GLY A 14 22.40 82.68 -23.48
CA GLY A 14 22.36 81.76 -24.59
C GLY A 14 20.93 81.20 -24.76
N VAL A 15 20.23 80.74 -23.65
CA VAL A 15 18.88 80.22 -23.67
C VAL A 15 17.88 81.29 -24.13
N LEU A 16 17.95 82.49 -23.54
CA LEU A 16 17.08 83.61 -23.90
C LEU A 16 17.27 84.05 -25.33
N THR A 17 18.49 84.06 -25.85
CA THR A 17 18.76 84.30 -27.28
C THR A 17 18.08 83.22 -28.17
N ALA A 18 18.18 81.94 -27.80
CA ALA A 18 17.52 80.84 -28.51
C ALA A 18 16.04 80.98 -28.51
N TRP A 19 15.44 81.40 -27.41
CA TRP A 19 13.96 81.55 -27.28
C TRP A 19 13.48 82.83 -28.05
N ARG A 20 14.24 83.91 -28.02
CA ARG A 20 13.96 85.12 -28.83
C ARG A 20 13.94 84.82 -30.30
N ASN A 21 14.92 84.03 -30.79
CA ASN A 21 15.06 83.64 -32.18
C ASN A 21 14.03 82.54 -32.60
N SER A 22 13.51 81.84 -31.71
CA SER A 22 12.52 80.72 -31.95
C SER A 22 11.50 80.65 -30.85
N PRO A 23 10.36 81.31 -30.92
CA PRO A 23 9.26 81.22 -29.97
C PRO A 23 8.69 79.80 -29.85
N THR A 24 8.83 78.97 -30.90
CA THR A 24 8.42 77.57 -30.88
C THR A 24 9.27 76.77 -29.88
N ARG A 25 10.58 77.07 -29.78
CA ARG A 25 11.46 76.40 -28.85
C ARG A 25 11.11 76.68 -27.39
N LEU A 26 10.67 77.87 -27.04
CA LEU A 26 10.17 78.16 -25.70
C LEU A 26 8.91 77.32 -25.36
N ARG A 27 7.98 77.18 -26.32
CA ARG A 27 6.77 76.39 -26.16
C ARG A 27 7.11 74.90 -26.01
N GLU A 28 8.05 74.39 -26.85
CA GLU A 28 8.50 73.00 -26.75
C GLU A 28 9.18 72.71 -25.42
N ASP A 29 10.08 73.63 -24.97
CA ASP A 29 10.77 73.46 -23.68
C ASP A 29 9.78 73.53 -22.53
N ALA A 30 8.78 74.42 -22.53
CA ALA A 30 7.76 74.54 -21.52
C ALA A 30 6.81 73.31 -21.53
N ALA A 31 6.42 72.86 -22.73
CA ALA A 31 5.55 71.66 -22.85
C ALA A 31 6.31 70.39 -22.37
N THR A 32 7.57 70.23 -22.73
CA THR A 32 8.41 69.09 -22.34
C THR A 32 8.57 69.03 -20.83
N GLU A 33 8.88 70.15 -20.17
CA GLU A 33 8.99 70.18 -18.72
C GLU A 33 7.66 69.89 -18.02
N ALA A 34 6.55 70.43 -18.52
CA ALA A 34 5.24 70.14 -17.98
C ALA A 34 4.82 68.68 -18.15
N ASP A 35 5.17 68.07 -19.28
CA ASP A 35 4.90 66.62 -19.52
C ASP A 35 5.76 65.75 -18.60
N LEU A 36 7.01 66.09 -18.37
CA LEU A 36 7.84 65.34 -17.43
C LEU A 36 7.33 65.45 -15.99
N VAL A 37 6.82 66.59 -15.59
CA VAL A 37 6.22 66.75 -14.23
C VAL A 37 4.92 65.98 -14.12
N ARG A 38 4.10 65.93 -15.20
CA ARG A 38 2.81 65.17 -15.21
C ARG A 38 2.99 63.68 -15.34
N ALA A 39 4.02 63.25 -16.07
CA ALA A 39 4.25 61.85 -16.48
C ALA A 39 4.62 60.86 -15.34
N GLY A 40 4.54 61.27 -14.08
CA GLY A 40 4.67 60.30 -13.03
C GLY A 40 5.70 60.53 -11.94
N TYR A 41 6.22 61.77 -11.82
CA TYR A 41 7.22 62.09 -10.79
C TYR A 41 6.65 62.57 -9.44
N ARG A 42 5.29 62.72 -9.35
CA ARG A 42 4.63 63.22 -8.13
C ARG A 42 4.99 62.42 -6.86
N ASP A 43 5.09 61.12 -6.96
CA ASP A 43 5.29 60.20 -5.83
C ASP A 43 6.73 59.67 -5.77
N ARG A 44 7.69 60.27 -6.52
CA ARG A 44 9.07 59.78 -6.64
C ARG A 44 10.15 60.84 -6.33
N LEU A 45 9.78 61.91 -5.64
CA LEU A 45 10.74 63.02 -5.38
C LEU A 45 11.95 62.53 -4.62
N LEU A 46 11.74 61.80 -3.53
CA LEU A 46 12.88 61.26 -2.74
C LEU A 46 13.65 60.23 -3.56
N THR A 47 12.98 59.34 -4.28
CA THR A 47 13.60 58.31 -5.11
C THR A 47 14.61 58.90 -6.11
N GLU A 48 14.21 59.92 -6.86
CA GLU A 48 15.09 60.58 -7.87
C GLU A 48 16.28 61.29 -7.24
N LEU A 49 16.04 62.02 -6.13
CA LEU A 49 17.10 62.72 -5.44
C LEU A 49 18.05 61.80 -4.70
N ALA A 50 17.54 60.66 -4.14
CA ALA A 50 18.35 59.60 -3.54
C ALA A 50 19.24 58.90 -4.59
N GLN A 51 18.72 58.65 -5.80
CA GLN A 51 19.57 58.13 -6.89
C GLN A 51 20.71 59.07 -7.23
N ASN A 52 20.44 60.37 -7.37
CA ASN A 52 21.49 61.34 -7.63
C ASN A 52 22.48 61.43 -6.46
N ALA A 53 22.02 61.34 -5.21
CA ALA A 53 22.88 61.32 -4.05
C ALA A 53 23.74 60.04 -3.98
N ALA A 54 23.17 58.86 -4.33
CA ALA A 54 23.92 57.61 -4.43
C ALA A 54 25.05 57.69 -5.48
N ASP A 55 24.73 58.21 -6.68
CA ASP A 55 25.72 58.42 -7.75
C ASP A 55 26.82 59.40 -7.31
N ALA A 56 26.46 60.52 -6.64
CA ALA A 56 27.39 61.45 -6.11
C ALA A 56 28.33 60.85 -5.03
N ALA A 57 27.79 60.01 -4.16
CA ALA A 57 28.55 59.31 -3.14
C ALA A 57 29.53 58.31 -3.76
N VAL A 58 29.09 57.50 -4.75
CA VAL A 58 29.95 56.56 -5.49
C VAL A 58 31.07 57.32 -6.21
N LYS A 59 30.73 58.43 -6.91
CA LYS A 59 31.69 59.27 -7.61
C LYS A 59 32.78 59.87 -6.68
N ALA A 60 32.41 60.22 -5.46
CA ALA A 60 33.33 60.74 -4.45
C ALA A 60 34.01 59.62 -3.63
N GLY A 61 33.59 58.31 -3.74
CA GLY A 61 34.15 57.25 -2.92
C GLY A 61 33.83 57.38 -1.43
N VAL A 62 32.70 57.99 -1.07
CA VAL A 62 32.26 58.19 0.31
C VAL A 62 30.94 57.47 0.62
N SER A 63 30.69 57.23 1.92
CA SER A 63 29.40 56.71 2.37
C SER A 63 28.30 57.74 2.16
N GLY A 64 27.37 57.46 1.27
CA GLY A 64 26.27 58.37 0.96
C GLY A 64 25.30 58.55 2.13
N ARG A 65 25.05 59.78 2.51
CA ARG A 65 24.02 60.15 3.48
C ARG A 65 23.05 61.11 2.84
N VAL A 66 21.75 60.90 3.08
CA VAL A 66 20.66 61.79 2.66
C VAL A 66 19.94 62.24 3.92
N SER A 67 19.69 63.52 4.04
CA SER A 67 18.86 64.12 5.13
C SER A 67 17.74 64.95 4.55
N VAL A 68 16.56 64.79 5.03
CA VAL A 68 15.35 65.53 4.60
C VAL A 68 14.72 66.17 5.83
N TRP A 69 14.45 67.49 5.75
CA TRP A 69 13.74 68.23 6.84
C TRP A 69 12.96 69.41 6.27
N LEU A 70 12.10 69.95 7.12
CA LEU A 70 11.32 71.18 6.81
C LEU A 70 11.80 72.36 7.64
N ARG A 71 11.90 73.55 7.01
CA ARG A 71 11.95 74.84 7.69
C ARG A 71 10.83 75.70 7.16
N GLY A 72 9.77 75.80 7.95
CA GLY A 72 8.53 76.39 7.46
C GLY A 72 7.93 75.57 6.29
N ARG A 73 7.80 76.20 5.12
CA ARG A 73 7.37 75.50 3.89
C ARG A 73 8.53 75.15 2.97
N ALA A 74 9.76 75.39 3.37
CA ALA A 74 10.90 74.96 2.60
C ALA A 74 11.30 73.51 2.97
N LEU A 75 11.24 72.63 1.98
CA LEU A 75 11.72 71.25 2.09
C LEU A 75 13.19 71.22 1.72
N HIS A 76 14.01 70.79 2.63
CA HIS A 76 15.45 70.64 2.47
C HIS A 76 15.80 69.17 2.26
N ILE A 77 16.60 68.82 1.24
CA ILE A 77 17.10 67.49 0.94
C ILE A 77 18.61 67.64 0.70
N ALA A 78 19.41 67.20 1.67
CA ALA A 78 20.83 67.33 1.60
C ALA A 78 21.54 65.98 1.50
N ASN A 79 22.66 65.94 0.80
CA ASN A 79 23.43 64.70 0.62
C ASN A 79 24.95 64.93 0.72
N THR A 80 25.65 63.87 1.09
CA THR A 80 27.11 63.79 0.96
C THR A 80 27.50 63.19 -0.39
N GLY A 81 28.66 63.58 -0.92
CA GLY A 81 29.20 63.07 -2.17
C GLY A 81 29.89 64.13 -3.03
N ALA A 82 30.06 63.81 -4.31
CA ALA A 82 30.67 64.73 -5.23
C ALA A 82 29.80 65.98 -5.35
N PRO A 83 30.38 67.19 -5.12
CA PRO A 83 29.67 68.45 -5.26
C PRO A 83 29.33 68.75 -6.73
N LEU A 84 28.43 69.74 -6.94
CA LEU A 84 28.00 70.16 -8.26
C LEU A 84 29.14 70.62 -9.08
N ASP A 85 29.35 70.17 -10.31
CA ASP A 85 30.34 70.60 -11.26
C ASP A 85 29.62 71.21 -12.50
N LEU A 86 30.39 71.82 -13.39
CA LEU A 86 29.84 72.51 -14.60
C LEU A 86 29.06 71.55 -15.47
N SER A 87 29.45 70.25 -15.55
CA SER A 87 28.75 69.30 -16.34
C SER A 87 27.35 68.93 -15.70
N GLY A 88 27.34 68.95 -14.36
CA GLY A 88 26.08 68.82 -13.59
C GLY A 88 25.11 69.99 -13.82
N VAL A 89 25.64 71.24 -13.83
CA VAL A 89 24.80 72.42 -14.15
C VAL A 89 24.25 72.39 -15.58
N HIS A 90 25.04 71.96 -16.55
CA HIS A 90 24.55 71.76 -17.91
C HIS A 90 23.46 70.61 -17.94
N ALA A 91 23.61 69.52 -17.17
CA ALA A 91 22.63 68.52 -17.08
C ALA A 91 21.30 68.93 -16.38
N LEU A 92 21.38 69.73 -15.33
CA LEU A 92 20.23 70.32 -14.64
C LEU A 92 19.43 71.28 -15.52
N THR A 93 20.12 72.05 -16.36
CA THR A 93 19.44 72.99 -17.24
C THR A 93 19.04 72.44 -18.62
N ALA A 94 19.42 71.20 -18.95
CA ALA A 94 19.03 70.51 -20.16
C ALA A 94 17.84 69.57 -19.93
N LEU A 95 16.75 69.75 -20.69
CA LEU A 95 15.55 68.90 -20.54
C LEU A 95 15.71 67.47 -21.04
N ARG A 96 16.75 67.12 -21.79
CA ARG A 96 16.97 65.76 -22.34
C ARG A 96 18.47 65.34 -22.47
N ALA A 97 19.42 66.14 -22.01
CA ALA A 97 20.83 65.76 -22.12
C ALA A 97 21.37 65.20 -20.81
N SER A 98 21.73 63.95 -20.76
CA SER A 98 22.48 63.34 -19.66
C SER A 98 23.96 63.35 -20.00
N GLY A 99 24.81 63.90 -19.10
CA GLY A 99 26.26 63.83 -19.20
C GLY A 99 26.80 62.49 -18.63
N LYS A 100 25.96 61.54 -18.23
CA LYS A 100 26.35 60.31 -17.57
C LYS A 100 26.62 59.22 -18.61
N THR A 101 27.83 58.67 -18.61
CA THR A 101 28.23 57.50 -19.39
C THR A 101 28.67 56.40 -18.42
N GLY A 102 28.22 55.18 -18.65
CA GLY A 102 28.63 54.05 -17.83
C GLY A 102 27.59 53.59 -16.80
N THR A 103 28.02 53.07 -15.67
CA THR A 103 27.24 52.41 -14.59
C THR A 103 26.44 53.35 -13.68
N ALA A 104 26.29 54.62 -14.03
CA ALA A 104 25.53 55.59 -13.22
C ALA A 104 24.03 55.31 -13.29
N VAL A 105 23.33 55.34 -12.16
CA VAL A 105 21.93 54.96 -11.99
C VAL A 105 20.96 55.88 -12.73
N GLY A 106 21.29 57.17 -12.88
CA GLY A 106 20.42 58.14 -13.56
C GLY A 106 20.76 58.38 -15.05
N ARG A 107 20.32 57.54 -15.96
CA ARG A 107 20.67 57.58 -17.42
C ARG A 107 20.03 58.71 -18.21
N PHE A 108 18.91 59.31 -17.80
CA PHE A 108 18.09 60.20 -18.63
C PHE A 108 18.21 61.71 -18.33
N GLY A 109 18.91 62.15 -17.27
CA GLY A 109 19.06 63.55 -16.95
C GLY A 109 17.82 64.34 -16.60
N VAL A 110 16.71 63.65 -16.46
CA VAL A 110 15.37 64.24 -16.27
C VAL A 110 14.84 64.11 -14.85
N GLY A 111 15.51 63.37 -13.99
CA GLY A 111 15.04 63.05 -12.63
C GLY A 111 14.95 64.30 -11.72
N PHE A 112 15.78 65.30 -11.98
CA PHE A 112 15.72 66.53 -11.19
C PHE A 112 14.43 67.31 -11.41
N THR A 113 13.71 67.12 -12.53
CA THR A 113 12.42 67.76 -12.77
C THR A 113 11.35 67.33 -11.74
N ALA A 114 11.57 66.21 -10.98
CA ALA A 114 10.72 65.78 -9.90
C ALA A 114 10.49 66.85 -8.82
N VAL A 115 11.47 67.76 -8.62
CA VAL A 115 11.37 68.84 -7.63
C VAL A 115 10.21 69.79 -7.94
N LEU A 116 9.87 69.95 -9.24
CA LEU A 116 8.77 70.80 -9.71
C LEU A 116 7.39 70.21 -9.38
N SER A 117 7.31 68.91 -9.01
CA SER A 117 6.07 68.33 -8.51
C SER A 117 5.63 68.92 -7.17
N ALA A 118 6.58 69.42 -6.36
CA ALA A 118 6.37 69.94 -5.02
C ALA A 118 6.42 71.50 -4.95
N GLY A 119 7.20 72.16 -5.83
CA GLY A 119 7.33 73.59 -5.77
C GLY A 119 7.77 74.25 -7.06
N ASP A 120 7.58 75.57 -7.19
CA ASP A 120 7.93 76.41 -8.34
C ASP A 120 9.25 77.22 -8.11
N GLU A 121 9.80 77.12 -6.91
CA GLU A 121 11.09 77.71 -6.53
C GLU A 121 11.99 76.60 -5.96
N VAL A 122 13.20 76.51 -6.49
CA VAL A 122 14.17 75.47 -6.10
C VAL A 122 15.55 76.07 -6.02
N GLU A 123 16.28 75.83 -4.95
CA GLU A 123 17.69 76.04 -4.88
C GLU A 123 18.46 74.74 -4.88
N PHE A 124 19.50 74.71 -5.69
CA PHE A 124 20.57 73.70 -5.60
C PHE A 124 21.78 74.30 -4.96
N ARG A 125 22.01 74.02 -3.68
CA ARG A 125 23.15 74.52 -2.93
C ARG A 125 24.28 73.50 -2.99
N SER A 126 25.51 73.94 -3.27
CA SER A 126 26.63 73.04 -3.27
C SER A 126 27.89 73.78 -2.71
N THR A 127 28.86 73.04 -2.22
CA THR A 127 30.12 73.56 -1.72
C THR A 127 30.97 74.24 -2.79
N THR A 128 30.70 73.96 -4.07
CA THR A 128 31.35 74.58 -5.26
C THR A 128 30.64 75.78 -5.82
N GLY A 129 29.39 75.99 -5.42
CA GLY A 129 28.54 77.07 -5.86
C GLY A 129 27.02 76.65 -5.90
N SER A 130 26.13 77.67 -5.77
CA SER A 130 24.70 77.37 -5.61
C SER A 130 23.87 78.03 -6.69
N LEU A 131 22.80 77.42 -7.05
CA LEU A 131 21.87 77.80 -8.12
C LEU A 131 20.46 77.93 -7.56
N ARG A 132 19.74 78.93 -8.15
CA ARG A 132 18.30 79.06 -7.93
C ARG A 132 17.56 78.88 -9.25
N PHE A 133 16.46 78.25 -9.24
CA PHE A 133 15.48 78.14 -10.33
C PHE A 133 14.17 78.69 -9.79
N SER A 134 13.55 79.61 -10.51
CA SER A 134 12.29 80.23 -10.05
C SER A 134 11.41 80.55 -11.25
N ARG A 135 10.17 80.11 -11.11
CA ARG A 135 9.13 80.40 -12.09
C ARG A 135 8.88 81.90 -12.19
N ALA A 136 8.82 82.59 -11.05
CA ALA A 136 8.60 83.99 -10.95
C ALA A 136 9.75 84.81 -11.63
N GLN A 137 10.99 84.40 -11.35
CA GLN A 137 12.17 85.05 -11.97
C GLN A 137 12.25 84.81 -13.50
N THR A 138 11.92 83.56 -13.91
CA THR A 138 11.84 83.24 -15.36
C THR A 138 10.81 84.11 -16.07
N LEU A 139 9.60 84.29 -15.51
CA LEU A 139 8.56 85.18 -16.05
C LEU A 139 9.03 86.61 -16.14
N THR A 140 9.76 87.15 -15.13
CA THR A 140 10.32 88.47 -15.11
C THR A 140 11.34 88.63 -16.19
N GLU A 141 12.32 87.69 -16.28
CA GLU A 141 13.37 87.73 -17.30
C GLU A 141 12.86 87.65 -18.71
N LEU A 142 11.78 86.86 -18.99
CA LEU A 142 11.16 86.82 -20.30
C LEU A 142 10.55 88.21 -20.69
N ARG A 143 9.79 88.81 -19.71
CA ARG A 143 9.24 90.15 -19.91
C ARG A 143 10.30 91.21 -20.16
N ASP A 144 11.37 91.22 -19.35
CA ASP A 144 12.49 92.20 -19.48
C ASP A 144 13.21 92.09 -20.83
N ASN A 145 13.26 90.85 -21.37
CA ASN A 145 13.83 90.54 -22.69
C ASN A 145 12.89 90.63 -23.82
N GLY A 146 11.61 91.06 -23.61
CA GLY A 146 10.68 91.25 -24.69
C GLY A 146 10.28 89.92 -25.39
N ILE A 147 10.29 88.82 -24.67
CA ILE A 147 9.93 87.48 -25.22
C ILE A 147 8.47 87.15 -24.80
N ASP A 148 7.68 86.88 -25.83
CA ASP A 148 6.26 86.52 -25.60
C ASP A 148 6.11 85.23 -24.78
N ILE A 149 5.34 85.36 -23.72
CA ILE A 149 5.11 84.23 -22.79
C ILE A 149 3.96 83.32 -23.29
N PRO A 150 4.22 82.02 -23.54
CA PRO A 150 3.18 81.10 -23.90
C PRO A 150 2.13 80.92 -22.80
N VAL A 151 0.87 80.82 -23.18
CA VAL A 151 -0.26 80.62 -22.26
C VAL A 151 -0.63 79.15 -22.38
N GLY A 152 -0.55 78.42 -21.26
CA GLY A 152 -1.01 77.06 -21.12
C GLY A 152 -2.37 76.97 -20.48
N SER A 153 -2.81 75.71 -20.13
CA SER A 153 -4.15 75.47 -19.51
C SER A 153 -4.28 76.15 -18.14
N ASP A 154 -3.18 76.23 -17.42
CA ASP A 154 -3.18 76.71 -16.01
C ASP A 154 -2.52 78.10 -15.85
N GLY A 155 -2.37 78.86 -16.92
CA GLY A 155 -1.71 80.18 -16.95
C GLY A 155 -0.43 80.23 -17.72
N PRO A 156 0.50 81.22 -17.43
CA PRO A 156 1.76 81.36 -18.15
C PRO A 156 2.60 80.06 -18.12
N ALA A 157 2.87 79.50 -19.31
CA ALA A 157 3.63 78.18 -19.43
C ALA A 157 5.09 78.52 -19.72
N VAL A 158 5.94 78.37 -18.68
CA VAL A 158 7.41 78.65 -18.76
C VAL A 158 8.21 77.50 -18.17
N PRO A 159 9.31 77.13 -18.77
CA PRO A 159 10.20 76.13 -18.20
C PRO A 159 11.02 76.79 -17.08
N VAL A 160 10.90 76.16 -15.88
CA VAL A 160 11.49 76.63 -14.62
C VAL A 160 12.96 76.30 -14.55
N LEU A 161 13.36 75.11 -14.93
CA LEU A 161 14.75 74.60 -14.79
C LEU A 161 15.69 75.01 -15.90
N ARG A 162 15.22 75.74 -16.93
CA ARG A 162 16.07 76.16 -18.07
C ARG A 162 16.89 77.39 -17.75
N LEU A 163 16.48 78.24 -16.82
CA LEU A 163 17.17 79.45 -16.40
C LEU A 163 17.67 79.26 -14.97
N ALA A 164 18.95 79.30 -14.79
CA ALA A 164 19.60 79.19 -13.51
C ALA A 164 20.20 80.52 -13.07
N TRP A 165 20.04 80.91 -11.79
CA TRP A 165 20.66 82.12 -11.19
C TRP A 165 21.65 81.67 -10.13
N SER A 166 22.88 82.24 -10.12
CA SER A 166 23.84 82.02 -9.06
C SER A 166 23.35 82.72 -7.77
N VAL A 167 23.43 81.99 -6.67
CA VAL A 167 23.07 82.44 -5.31
C VAL A 167 24.22 82.18 -4.34
N ALA A 168 24.49 83.18 -3.43
CA ALA A 168 25.58 83.08 -2.46
C ALA A 168 25.11 82.37 -1.16
N VAL A 169 24.70 81.16 -1.24
CA VAL A 169 24.20 80.35 -0.10
C VAL A 169 24.96 79.01 -0.11
N ALA A 170 25.45 78.58 1.03
CA ALA A 170 26.10 77.28 1.18
C ALA A 170 25.08 76.21 1.59
N PRO A 171 25.36 74.93 1.33
CA PRO A 171 24.59 73.86 1.85
C PRO A 171 24.65 73.72 3.38
N GLU A 172 23.77 73.02 4.01
CA GLU A 172 23.78 72.71 5.45
C GLU A 172 25.14 72.10 5.85
N PRO A 173 25.78 72.59 6.96
CA PRO A 173 27.06 72.06 7.42
C PRO A 173 27.05 70.49 7.56
N GLY A 174 28.11 69.89 6.99
CA GLY A 174 28.24 68.42 6.97
C GLY A 174 27.67 67.73 5.74
N PHE A 175 27.11 68.47 4.74
CA PHE A 175 26.68 68.00 3.44
C PHE A 175 27.40 68.74 2.31
N ASP A 176 27.63 68.08 1.20
CA ASP A 176 28.28 68.60 0.01
C ASP A 176 27.30 69.27 -0.96
N SER A 177 26.05 68.81 -0.95
CA SER A 177 24.94 69.37 -1.76
C SER A 177 23.63 69.38 -0.93
N GLU A 178 22.78 70.33 -1.23
CA GLU A 178 21.47 70.50 -0.61
C GLU A 178 20.49 71.05 -1.65
N ILE A 179 19.37 70.47 -1.79
CA ILE A 179 18.25 70.93 -2.62
C ILE A 179 17.19 71.50 -1.68
N VAL A 180 16.76 72.74 -1.93
CA VAL A 180 15.70 73.37 -1.16
C VAL A 180 14.55 73.65 -2.12
N VAL A 181 13.38 73.15 -1.78
CA VAL A 181 12.13 73.30 -2.54
C VAL A 181 11.11 74.04 -1.70
N TRP A 182 10.65 75.19 -2.16
CA TRP A 182 9.52 75.89 -1.52
C TRP A 182 8.22 75.24 -1.94
N LEU A 183 7.58 74.52 -0.99
CA LEU A 183 6.36 73.74 -1.24
C LEU A 183 5.21 74.67 -1.59
N ARG A 184 4.48 74.37 -2.66
CA ARG A 184 3.24 75.05 -3.03
C ARG A 184 2.16 74.84 -1.94
N GLU A 185 1.18 75.72 -1.89
CA GLU A 185 0.13 75.69 -0.87
C GLU A 185 -0.73 74.44 -0.91
N ASP A 186 -0.86 73.83 -2.11
CA ASP A 186 -1.61 72.60 -2.37
C ASP A 186 -0.87 71.30 -1.95
N VAL A 187 0.41 71.42 -1.57
CA VAL A 187 1.23 70.27 -1.12
C VAL A 187 1.15 70.17 0.40
N ASP A 188 0.61 69.00 0.89
CA ASP A 188 0.68 68.64 2.29
C ASP A 188 2.09 68.14 2.63
N ALA A 189 2.77 68.92 3.46
CA ALA A 189 4.14 68.59 3.85
C ALA A 189 4.24 67.34 4.77
N ALA A 190 3.21 67.09 5.58
CA ALA A 190 3.18 65.93 6.47
C ALA A 190 3.03 64.64 5.68
N ASP A 191 2.09 64.61 4.74
CA ASP A 191 1.87 63.45 3.86
C ASP A 191 3.08 63.20 2.97
N LEU A 192 3.74 64.25 2.45
CA LEU A 192 4.95 64.13 1.66
C LEU A 192 6.08 63.45 2.46
N LEU A 193 6.35 63.91 3.71
CA LEU A 193 7.35 63.30 4.57
C LEU A 193 6.98 61.87 5.00
N ALA A 194 5.71 61.58 5.20
CA ALA A 194 5.23 60.24 5.54
C ALA A 194 5.48 59.28 4.35
N GLY A 195 5.21 59.73 3.12
CA GLY A 195 5.54 58.99 1.90
C GLY A 195 7.02 58.68 1.79
N MET A 196 7.86 59.73 2.02
CA MET A 196 9.32 59.60 1.98
C MET A 196 9.86 58.60 3.05
N ARG A 197 9.25 58.59 4.26
CA ARG A 197 9.62 57.60 5.31
C ARG A 197 9.34 56.16 4.86
N ALA A 198 8.19 55.93 4.19
CA ALA A 198 7.81 54.63 3.69
C ALA A 198 8.80 54.09 2.63
N GLU A 199 9.43 54.99 1.83
CA GLU A 199 10.39 54.64 0.79
C GLU A 199 11.83 54.38 1.31
N ALA A 200 12.20 54.90 2.49
CA ALA A 200 13.58 54.97 2.99
C ALA A 200 14.25 53.60 3.04
N VAL A 201 13.58 52.56 3.53
CA VAL A 201 14.12 51.20 3.63
C VAL A 201 14.38 50.61 2.26
N ASP A 202 13.43 50.75 1.32
CA ASP A 202 13.57 50.26 -0.05
C ASP A 202 14.69 50.96 -0.77
N LEU A 203 14.85 52.29 -0.62
CA LEU A 203 15.91 53.07 -1.25
C LEU A 203 17.30 52.67 -0.74
N LEU A 204 17.45 52.40 0.57
CA LEU A 204 18.69 51.89 1.12
C LEU A 204 19.04 50.47 0.59
N LEU A 205 18.02 49.65 0.29
CA LEU A 205 18.22 48.35 -0.31
C LEU A 205 18.64 48.45 -1.77
N GLU A 206 17.95 49.30 -2.53
CA GLU A 206 18.10 49.49 -3.97
C GLU A 206 19.39 50.23 -4.34
N LEU A 207 19.79 51.22 -3.54
CA LEU A 207 20.89 52.10 -3.81
C LEU A 207 22.11 51.83 -2.89
N PRO A 208 23.02 50.94 -3.27
CA PRO A 208 24.15 50.53 -2.41
C PRO A 208 25.12 51.68 -2.09
N GLY A 209 25.11 52.76 -2.87
CA GLY A 209 25.90 53.98 -2.59
C GLY A 209 25.41 54.77 -1.38
N LEU A 210 24.16 54.53 -0.92
CA LEU A 210 23.61 55.16 0.26
C LEU A 210 23.80 54.31 1.49
N HIS A 211 24.18 54.97 2.60
CA HIS A 211 24.37 54.34 3.90
C HIS A 211 23.34 54.77 4.93
N THR A 212 22.85 56.01 4.84
CA THR A 212 21.90 56.58 5.77
C THR A 212 20.90 57.45 5.06
N ILE A 213 19.62 57.31 5.40
CA ILE A 213 18.55 58.23 5.03
C ILE A 213 17.89 58.70 6.32
N ARG A 214 17.86 60.02 6.57
CA ARG A 214 17.20 60.66 7.69
C ARG A 214 16.08 61.54 7.21
N ILE A 215 14.89 61.40 7.78
CA ILE A 215 13.72 62.19 7.42
C ILE A 215 13.13 62.77 8.72
N GLY A 216 13.42 64.10 8.93
CA GLY A 216 13.20 64.73 10.23
C GLY A 216 14.11 64.10 11.28
N ASP A 217 13.55 63.56 12.34
CA ASP A 217 14.27 62.88 13.39
C ASP A 217 14.42 61.36 13.16
N ASP A 218 13.71 60.84 12.15
CA ASP A 218 13.67 59.42 11.80
C ASP A 218 14.86 59.06 10.91
N GLU A 219 15.77 58.17 11.40
CA GLU A 219 16.97 57.77 10.69
C GLU A 219 16.91 56.24 10.40
N SER A 220 17.10 55.91 9.14
CA SER A 220 17.34 54.54 8.64
C SER A 220 18.74 54.38 8.17
N TRP A 221 19.39 53.26 8.45
CA TRP A 221 20.76 53.04 8.04
C TRP A 221 21.01 51.62 7.59
N ARG A 222 22.00 51.45 6.71
CA ARG A 222 22.39 50.23 6.05
C ARG A 222 23.75 49.74 6.51
N ALA A 223 23.83 48.46 6.89
CA ALA A 223 25.09 47.77 7.13
C ALA A 223 25.24 46.59 6.16
N VAL A 224 26.47 46.30 5.79
CA VAL A 224 26.83 45.18 4.93
C VAL A 224 27.96 44.40 5.55
N GLU A 225 27.83 43.09 5.61
CA GLU A 225 28.81 42.15 6.14
C GLU A 225 29.08 41.10 5.07
N ASP A 226 30.34 40.80 4.81
CA ASP A 226 30.73 39.72 3.89
C ASP A 226 30.66 38.37 4.63
N LEU A 227 29.90 37.43 4.08
CA LEU A 227 29.76 36.08 4.61
C LEU A 227 30.66 35.05 3.90
N GLY A 228 31.44 35.48 2.92
CA GLY A 228 32.29 34.65 2.06
C GLY A 228 31.54 34.09 0.84
N ASN A 229 32.27 33.49 -0.10
CA ASN A 229 31.76 32.93 -1.34
C ASN A 229 30.89 33.87 -2.18
N GLY A 230 31.12 35.21 -2.08
CA GLY A 230 30.30 36.21 -2.77
C GLY A 230 28.99 36.56 -2.10
N LEU A 231 28.65 35.90 -0.99
CA LEU A 231 27.42 36.14 -0.23
C LEU A 231 27.65 37.26 0.78
N GLN A 232 26.74 38.20 0.84
CA GLN A 232 26.78 39.35 1.76
C GLN A 232 25.50 39.36 2.61
N ARG A 233 25.62 39.75 3.89
CA ARG A 233 24.49 40.09 4.74
C ARG A 233 24.23 41.59 4.63
N VAL A 234 23.06 41.98 4.16
CA VAL A 234 22.59 43.37 4.16
C VAL A 234 21.57 43.50 5.31
N CYS A 235 21.80 44.46 6.18
CA CYS A 235 20.92 44.81 7.28
C CYS A 235 20.50 46.26 7.14
N ILE A 236 19.20 46.53 7.18
CA ILE A 236 18.68 47.90 7.22
C ILE A 236 17.90 48.06 8.49
N THR A 237 18.32 48.96 9.34
CA THR A 237 17.66 49.29 10.58
C THR A 237 16.74 50.49 10.35
N ALA A 238 15.44 50.28 10.63
CA ALA A 238 14.43 51.33 10.56
C ALA A 238 14.45 52.21 11.81
N PRO A 239 13.82 53.44 11.79
CA PRO A 239 13.73 54.33 12.96
C PRO A 239 13.04 53.67 14.19
N SER A 240 12.17 52.66 13.96
CA SER A 240 11.54 51.85 15.01
C SER A 240 12.52 50.95 15.76
N GLY A 241 13.76 50.79 15.28
CA GLY A 241 14.71 49.79 15.75
C GLY A 241 14.49 48.41 15.13
N GLU A 242 13.57 48.25 14.20
CA GLU A 242 13.35 47.03 13.46
C GLU A 242 14.44 46.80 12.43
N ASP A 243 15.04 45.61 12.43
CA ASP A 243 16.05 45.21 11.49
C ASP A 243 15.43 44.35 10.34
N PHE A 244 15.62 44.83 9.13
CA PHE A 244 15.34 44.10 7.90
C PHE A 244 16.62 43.47 7.39
N ARG A 245 16.68 42.16 7.26
CA ARG A 245 17.88 41.42 6.90
C ARG A 245 17.70 40.65 5.60
N TRP A 246 18.72 40.70 4.75
CA TRP A 246 18.80 39.96 3.50
C TRP A 246 20.16 39.29 3.34
N TRP A 247 20.18 38.17 2.65
CA TRP A 247 21.39 37.67 2.02
C TRP A 247 21.41 38.16 0.57
N GLN A 248 22.45 38.83 0.20
CA GLN A 248 22.66 39.40 -1.12
C GLN A 248 23.77 38.66 -1.84
N TYR A 249 23.53 38.32 -3.09
CA TYR A 249 24.52 37.80 -4.02
C TYR A 249 24.49 38.65 -5.30
N THR A 250 25.66 39.06 -5.76
CA THR A 250 25.79 39.91 -6.95
C THR A 250 26.41 39.13 -8.10
N THR A 251 25.66 39.00 -9.18
CA THR A 251 26.13 38.46 -10.46
C THR A 251 26.59 39.60 -11.37
N GLU A 252 27.06 39.28 -12.56
CA GLU A 252 27.39 40.32 -13.56
C GLU A 252 26.17 41.11 -14.04
N ARG A 253 24.95 40.53 -13.94
CA ARG A 253 23.72 41.08 -14.49
C ARG A 253 22.77 41.67 -13.45
N ALA A 254 22.81 41.15 -12.23
CA ALA A 254 21.83 41.49 -11.20
C ALA A 254 22.34 41.31 -9.78
N ARG A 255 21.73 42.02 -8.84
CA ARG A 255 21.84 41.76 -7.41
C ARG A 255 20.58 40.99 -6.98
N TRP A 256 20.78 39.82 -6.41
CA TRP A 256 19.73 38.96 -5.87
C TRP A 256 19.71 39.06 -4.35
N LEU A 257 18.54 39.26 -3.77
CA LEU A 257 18.39 39.41 -2.33
C LEU A 257 17.33 38.47 -1.80
N LEU A 258 17.70 37.71 -0.78
CA LEU A 258 16.83 36.74 -0.14
C LEU A 258 16.56 37.20 1.31
N PRO A 259 15.29 37.43 1.71
CA PRO A 259 14.97 37.84 3.07
C PRO A 259 15.43 36.77 4.09
N VAL A 260 15.90 37.27 5.25
CA VAL A 260 16.36 36.42 6.36
C VAL A 260 15.53 36.70 7.59
N ARG A 261 14.94 35.66 8.17
CA ARG A 261 14.21 35.73 9.44
C ARG A 261 14.81 34.72 10.42
N GLU A 262 15.05 35.12 11.64
CA GLU A 262 15.61 34.23 12.68
C GLU A 262 16.88 33.48 12.24
N GLY A 263 17.68 34.11 11.39
CA GLY A 263 18.94 33.55 10.87
C GLY A 263 18.79 32.57 9.71
N ARG A 264 17.57 32.32 9.21
CA ARG A 264 17.26 31.42 8.09
C ARG A 264 16.72 32.20 6.89
N ALA A 265 17.07 31.73 5.71
CA ALA A 265 16.50 32.26 4.48
C ALA A 265 15.01 31.95 4.38
N VAL A 266 14.24 32.92 3.94
CA VAL A 266 12.81 32.75 3.63
C VAL A 266 12.51 33.26 2.24
N ALA A 267 11.59 32.61 1.53
CA ALA A 267 11.17 33.11 0.22
C ALA A 267 10.58 34.51 0.34
N ALA A 268 10.96 35.41 -0.57
CA ALA A 268 10.34 36.71 -0.67
C ALA A 268 8.86 36.58 -0.98
N SER A 269 8.05 37.50 -0.43
CA SER A 269 6.71 37.71 -0.95
C SER A 269 6.82 38.26 -2.38
N ALA A 270 5.74 38.08 -3.14
CA ALA A 270 5.68 38.67 -4.50
C ALA A 270 6.09 40.15 -4.48
N ASP A 271 6.98 40.50 -5.35
CA ASP A 271 7.53 41.86 -5.50
C ASP A 271 7.58 42.21 -6.99
N VAL A 272 8.22 43.33 -7.32
CA VAL A 272 8.40 43.78 -8.69
C VAL A 272 9.89 43.72 -9.06
N LEU A 273 10.16 43.70 -10.36
CA LEU A 273 11.51 43.89 -10.85
C LEU A 273 11.98 45.31 -10.48
N ARG A 274 13.20 45.43 -9.93
CA ARG A 274 13.79 46.71 -9.54
C ARG A 274 14.95 47.08 -10.49
N ALA A 275 14.86 48.31 -11.08
CA ALA A 275 15.79 48.74 -12.11
C ALA A 275 16.33 50.17 -11.87
N PRO A 276 17.20 50.42 -10.91
CA PRO A 276 17.34 49.82 -9.59
C PRO A 276 16.13 50.05 -8.68
N THR A 277 15.32 51.07 -8.96
CA THR A 277 14.08 51.36 -8.25
C THR A 277 12.91 50.53 -8.79
N ARG A 278 11.82 50.46 -8.02
CA ARG A 278 10.64 49.61 -8.33
C ARG A 278 10.04 49.95 -9.71
N THR A 279 9.76 48.93 -10.47
CA THR A 279 8.98 49.00 -11.73
C THR A 279 7.56 48.49 -11.52
N ASP A 280 6.74 48.49 -12.60
CA ASP A 280 5.40 47.86 -12.58
C ASP A 280 5.42 46.38 -12.99
N GLU A 281 6.60 45.81 -13.26
CA GLU A 281 6.75 44.41 -13.67
C GLU A 281 6.72 43.48 -12.44
N GLU A 282 5.55 42.92 -12.18
CA GLU A 282 5.36 41.99 -11.06
C GLU A 282 6.13 40.69 -11.27
N LEU A 283 6.77 40.20 -10.22
CA LEU A 283 7.54 38.97 -10.19
C LEU A 283 6.99 38.04 -9.10
N SER A 284 7.09 36.74 -9.36
CA SER A 284 6.73 35.66 -8.42
C SER A 284 7.95 34.84 -7.99
N LEU A 285 9.14 35.41 -8.06
CA LEU A 285 10.37 34.74 -7.66
C LEU A 285 10.58 34.76 -6.14
N PRO A 286 11.27 33.73 -5.60
CA PRO A 286 11.52 33.64 -4.17
C PRO A 286 12.59 34.65 -3.67
N ALA A 287 13.33 35.30 -4.55
CA ALA A 287 14.32 36.32 -4.24
C ALA A 287 13.99 37.61 -4.98
N LEU A 288 14.27 38.76 -4.36
CA LEU A 288 14.20 40.04 -5.01
C LEU A 288 15.34 40.17 -6.02
N VAL A 289 15.08 40.83 -7.13
CA VAL A 289 16.06 41.12 -8.16
C VAL A 289 16.19 42.61 -8.43
N ILE A 290 17.40 43.12 -8.36
CA ILE A 290 17.74 44.50 -8.66
C ILE A 290 18.76 44.46 -9.79
N ALA A 291 18.43 45.05 -10.93
CA ALA A 291 19.25 44.99 -12.13
C ALA A 291 19.33 46.34 -12.83
N ASP A 292 20.47 46.62 -13.49
CA ASP A 292 20.57 47.77 -14.35
C ASP A 292 20.06 47.43 -15.76
N ILE A 293 18.76 47.65 -15.98
CA ILE A 293 18.10 47.33 -17.24
C ILE A 293 17.42 48.59 -17.81
N ALA A 294 17.27 48.61 -19.14
CA ALA A 294 16.71 49.76 -19.84
C ALA A 294 15.17 49.80 -19.64
N LEU A 295 14.71 50.94 -19.13
CA LEU A 295 13.31 51.22 -18.91
C LEU A 295 12.78 52.23 -19.94
N GLN A 296 11.48 52.30 -20.12
CA GLN A 296 10.78 53.37 -20.82
C GLN A 296 10.95 54.67 -20.06
N PRO A 297 10.68 55.82 -20.72
CA PRO A 297 10.89 57.14 -20.09
C PRO A 297 10.07 57.36 -18.80
N ASP A 298 8.99 56.64 -18.60
CA ASP A 298 8.16 56.65 -17.38
C ASP A 298 8.80 55.89 -16.21
N ARG A 299 9.91 55.17 -16.49
CA ARG A 299 10.65 54.30 -15.54
C ARG A 299 9.79 53.22 -14.85
N ARG A 300 8.64 52.91 -15.41
CA ARG A 300 7.74 51.91 -14.86
C ARG A 300 7.79 50.58 -15.61
N ARG A 301 8.03 50.63 -16.92
CA ARG A 301 8.00 49.47 -17.81
C ARG A 301 9.34 49.26 -18.49
N LEU A 302 9.59 48.00 -18.82
CA LEU A 302 10.78 47.61 -19.58
C LEU A 302 10.74 48.19 -21.00
N LEU A 303 11.89 48.53 -21.51
CA LEU A 303 12.01 48.91 -22.92
C LEU A 303 11.83 47.66 -23.79
N PRO A 304 11.06 47.72 -24.90
CA PRO A 304 10.91 46.57 -25.79
C PRO A 304 12.24 46.01 -26.24
N GLY A 305 12.41 44.66 -26.17
CA GLY A 305 13.67 43.99 -26.56
C GLY A 305 14.69 43.80 -25.44
N VAL A 306 14.38 44.21 -24.23
CA VAL A 306 15.22 43.90 -23.05
C VAL A 306 15.23 42.38 -22.80
N ARG A 307 16.43 41.81 -22.62
CA ARG A 307 16.61 40.37 -22.41
C ARG A 307 16.54 40.03 -20.93
N VAL A 308 15.32 39.98 -20.39
CA VAL A 308 15.09 39.73 -18.96
C VAL A 308 15.63 38.37 -18.53
N ALA A 309 15.58 37.36 -19.40
CA ALA A 309 16.09 36.01 -19.12
C ALA A 309 17.61 35.99 -18.79
N GLU A 310 18.39 36.94 -19.33
CA GLU A 310 19.81 37.01 -19.04
C GLU A 310 20.13 37.41 -17.57
N LEU A 311 19.16 37.97 -16.85
CA LEU A 311 19.31 38.29 -15.44
C LEU A 311 19.50 37.05 -14.56
N ALA A 312 19.05 35.89 -15.06
CA ALA A 312 19.19 34.60 -14.36
C ALA A 312 20.63 34.03 -14.39
N GLU A 313 21.53 34.63 -15.22
CA GLU A 313 22.92 34.19 -15.28
C GLU A 313 23.58 34.29 -13.90
N GLY A 314 24.20 33.18 -13.43
CA GLY A 314 24.83 33.10 -12.11
C GLY A 314 23.86 32.88 -10.95
N TYR A 315 22.56 32.67 -11.19
CA TYR A 315 21.60 32.38 -10.11
C TYR A 315 21.89 31.08 -9.38
N ALA A 316 22.38 30.05 -10.08
CA ALA A 316 22.82 28.79 -9.47
C ALA A 316 24.04 28.98 -8.54
N ASP A 317 24.93 29.93 -8.85
CA ASP A 317 26.05 30.28 -7.97
C ASP A 317 25.56 30.94 -6.67
N PHE A 318 24.50 31.75 -6.75
CA PHE A 318 23.83 32.27 -5.58
C PHE A 318 23.28 31.12 -4.71
N ALA A 319 22.59 30.13 -5.31
CA ALA A 319 22.12 28.98 -4.60
C ALA A 319 23.27 28.20 -3.93
N ARG A 320 24.38 28.02 -4.62
CA ARG A 320 25.56 27.34 -4.11
C ARG A 320 26.22 28.10 -2.94
N ALA A 321 26.19 29.44 -2.97
CA ALA A 321 26.73 30.27 -1.92
C ALA A 321 25.96 30.18 -0.59
N LEU A 322 24.67 29.78 -0.62
CA LEU A 322 23.85 29.63 0.57
C LEU A 322 24.21 28.40 1.40
N PRO A 323 23.96 28.42 2.72
CA PRO A 323 23.99 27.21 3.53
C PRO A 323 23.14 26.12 2.92
N ALA A 324 23.60 24.85 2.95
CA ALA A 324 22.97 23.73 2.27
C ALA A 324 21.47 23.59 2.57
N GLY A 325 21.07 23.77 3.83
CA GLY A 325 19.66 23.63 4.23
C GLY A 325 18.74 24.77 3.76
N ASP A 326 19.29 25.89 3.26
CA ASP A 326 18.52 27.04 2.80
C ASP A 326 18.48 27.16 1.27
N ARG A 327 19.24 26.34 0.54
CA ARG A 327 19.39 26.43 -0.91
C ARG A 327 18.10 26.25 -1.70
N LEU A 328 17.21 25.37 -1.26
CA LEU A 328 15.94 25.12 -1.93
C LEU A 328 14.96 26.30 -1.84
N VAL A 329 15.17 27.25 -0.94
CA VAL A 329 14.34 28.46 -0.84
C VAL A 329 14.41 29.28 -2.15
N LEU A 330 15.52 29.17 -2.89
CA LEU A 330 15.69 29.87 -4.16
C LEU A 330 14.96 29.24 -5.35
N VAL A 331 14.36 28.06 -5.17
CA VAL A 331 13.59 27.40 -6.24
C VAL A 331 12.20 28.05 -6.34
N PRO A 332 11.82 28.57 -7.51
CA PRO A 332 10.50 29.15 -7.70
C PRO A 332 9.40 28.11 -7.46
N ALA A 333 8.46 28.39 -6.56
CA ALA A 333 7.33 27.51 -6.32
C ALA A 333 6.46 27.33 -7.59
N PRO A 334 5.82 26.19 -7.85
CA PRO A 334 4.89 26.05 -8.97
C PRO A 334 3.81 27.12 -8.94
N GLY A 335 3.49 27.70 -10.10
CA GLY A 335 2.49 28.74 -10.20
C GLY A 335 2.47 29.43 -11.56
N PHE A 336 1.46 30.26 -11.79
CA PHE A 336 1.35 31.06 -13.00
C PHE A 336 2.24 32.31 -12.91
N ALA A 337 2.84 32.68 -14.04
CA ALA A 337 3.58 33.93 -14.15
C ALA A 337 2.65 35.12 -13.96
N ARG A 338 3.12 36.18 -13.30
CA ARG A 338 2.38 37.39 -13.02
C ARG A 338 2.50 38.43 -14.13
N SER A 339 3.59 38.38 -14.89
CA SER A 339 3.87 39.20 -16.04
C SER A 339 4.63 38.40 -17.10
N GLU A 340 4.79 38.95 -18.31
CA GLU A 340 5.65 38.34 -19.34
C GLU A 340 7.10 38.26 -18.88
N ALA A 341 7.59 39.31 -18.23
CA ALA A 341 8.92 39.35 -17.65
C ALA A 341 9.13 38.29 -16.58
N ASP A 342 8.12 38.08 -15.72
CA ASP A 342 8.13 37.02 -14.71
C ASP A 342 8.22 35.64 -15.34
N GLY A 343 7.43 35.38 -16.41
CA GLY A 343 7.47 34.09 -17.11
C GLY A 343 8.85 33.78 -17.69
N LEU A 344 9.42 34.71 -18.41
CA LEU A 344 10.75 34.56 -19.03
C LEU A 344 11.87 34.39 -17.99
N LEU A 345 11.82 35.20 -16.94
CA LEU A 345 12.88 35.15 -15.91
C LEU A 345 12.76 33.88 -15.06
N ARG A 346 11.54 33.49 -14.75
CA ARG A 346 11.26 32.27 -14.00
C ARG A 346 11.73 31.02 -14.76
N GLU A 347 11.44 30.91 -16.04
CA GLU A 347 11.93 29.82 -16.89
C GLU A 347 13.49 29.78 -16.94
N ALA A 348 14.11 30.93 -17.11
CA ALA A 348 15.55 31.04 -17.14
C ALA A 348 16.18 30.67 -15.78
N VAL A 349 15.61 31.10 -14.66
CA VAL A 349 16.06 30.75 -13.31
C VAL A 349 15.97 29.25 -13.09
N VAL A 350 14.83 28.61 -13.43
CA VAL A 350 14.63 27.16 -13.29
C VAL A 350 15.65 26.42 -14.16
N LYS A 351 15.90 26.87 -15.38
CA LYS A 351 16.91 26.28 -16.27
C LYS A 351 18.33 26.37 -15.65
N GLN A 352 18.70 27.54 -15.15
CA GLN A 352 20.00 27.73 -14.47
C GLN A 352 20.15 26.79 -13.28
N LEU A 353 19.09 26.63 -12.48
CA LEU A 353 19.10 25.73 -11.34
C LEU A 353 19.15 24.25 -11.74
N ARG A 354 18.53 23.85 -12.84
CA ARG A 354 18.54 22.44 -13.30
C ARG A 354 19.87 21.99 -13.84
N GLU A 355 20.56 22.87 -14.57
CA GLU A 355 21.71 22.50 -15.38
C GLU A 355 23.05 22.71 -14.65
N ASN A 356 23.11 23.52 -13.58
CA ASN A 356 24.33 23.85 -12.88
C ASN A 356 24.47 23.13 -11.53
N PRO A 357 25.71 22.82 -11.08
CA PRO A 357 25.98 22.13 -9.83
C PRO A 357 25.86 23.06 -8.62
N TRP A 358 24.81 22.92 -7.86
CA TRP A 358 24.57 23.67 -6.62
C TRP A 358 23.77 22.87 -5.58
N LEU A 359 23.08 21.76 -6.00
CA LEU A 359 22.29 20.93 -5.11
C LEU A 359 23.21 20.02 -4.29
N PRO A 360 23.15 20.08 -2.95
CA PRO A 360 23.96 19.22 -2.10
C PRO A 360 23.57 17.76 -2.25
N VAL A 361 24.53 16.92 -2.57
CA VAL A 361 24.34 15.47 -2.75
C VAL A 361 25.43 14.69 -2.04
N LEU A 362 25.14 13.44 -1.75
CA LEU A 362 26.11 12.40 -1.42
C LEU A 362 26.51 11.68 -2.70
N ALA A 363 27.79 11.56 -2.96
CA ALA A 363 28.33 10.84 -4.11
C ALA A 363 29.43 9.87 -3.64
N PRO A 364 29.68 8.76 -4.37
CA PRO A 364 30.82 7.89 -4.08
C PRO A 364 32.13 8.68 -4.01
N ALA A 365 33.03 8.36 -3.10
CA ALA A 365 34.32 8.95 -3.05
C ALA A 365 35.07 8.72 -4.37
N ALA A 366 35.61 9.77 -5.00
CA ALA A 366 36.33 9.67 -6.26
C ALA A 366 37.58 8.80 -6.10
N GLY A 367 37.50 7.58 -6.57
CA GLY A 367 38.59 6.58 -6.49
C GLY A 367 38.48 5.45 -7.53
N ALA A 368 37.48 5.50 -8.43
CA ALA A 368 37.32 4.50 -9.48
C ALA A 368 36.73 5.12 -10.74
N SER A 369 37.60 5.61 -11.59
CA SER A 369 37.55 5.95 -13.00
C SER A 369 37.88 7.41 -13.29
N ASP A 370 39.19 7.63 -13.68
CA ASP A 370 39.63 8.83 -14.37
C ASP A 370 39.18 8.75 -15.85
N ASP A 371 37.93 9.11 -16.15
CA ASP A 371 37.57 9.59 -17.50
C ASP A 371 36.31 10.47 -17.42
N PRO A 372 36.43 11.80 -17.57
CA PRO A 372 35.30 12.71 -17.53
C PRO A 372 34.42 12.66 -18.79
N ALA A 373 34.76 11.84 -19.79
CA ALA A 373 34.01 11.72 -21.05
C ALA A 373 32.94 10.65 -21.06
N ASP A 374 32.87 9.73 -20.08
CA ASP A 374 31.97 8.54 -20.09
C ASP A 374 30.83 8.62 -19.09
N ALA A 375 30.51 9.80 -18.52
CA ALA A 375 29.34 10.03 -17.70
C ALA A 375 28.06 10.30 -18.55
N GLY A 376 27.96 9.61 -19.68
CA GLY A 376 26.72 9.52 -20.45
C GLY A 376 25.84 8.44 -19.84
N PHE A 377 24.54 8.71 -19.71
CA PHE A 377 23.51 7.75 -19.40
C PHE A 377 23.63 6.52 -20.34
N ALA A 378 24.39 5.52 -19.94
CA ALA A 378 24.33 4.20 -20.56
C ALA A 378 23.26 3.41 -19.81
N LEU A 379 22.17 3.13 -20.50
CA LEU A 379 21.31 2.00 -20.15
C LEU A 379 22.22 0.76 -20.06
N PRO A 380 22.12 -0.08 -19.02
CA PRO A 380 22.93 -1.28 -18.95
C PRO A 380 22.55 -2.21 -20.10
N ASP A 381 23.52 -2.43 -20.97
CA ASP A 381 23.45 -3.43 -22.03
C ASP A 381 23.50 -4.82 -21.37
N PHE A 382 22.54 -5.68 -21.69
CA PHE A 382 22.44 -7.03 -21.18
C PHE A 382 23.56 -7.90 -21.79
N GLY A 383 24.64 -8.06 -21.07
CA GLY A 383 25.65 -9.02 -21.45
C GLY A 383 27.10 -8.64 -21.12
N GLY A 384 27.54 -8.95 -19.94
CA GLY A 384 28.95 -8.87 -19.59
C GLY A 384 29.20 -8.86 -18.08
N ALA A 385 29.54 -10.00 -17.51
CA ALA A 385 30.00 -10.12 -16.14
C ALA A 385 31.31 -9.36 -15.97
N ALA A 386 31.24 -8.16 -15.35
CA ALA A 386 32.41 -7.48 -14.83
C ALA A 386 32.54 -7.79 -13.33
N SER A 387 33.38 -8.73 -13.01
CA SER A 387 33.86 -9.00 -11.67
C SER A 387 34.74 -7.84 -11.20
N THR A 388 34.17 -6.95 -10.38
CA THR A 388 34.99 -6.05 -9.56
C THR A 388 34.89 -6.46 -8.11
N SER A 389 35.77 -7.36 -7.72
CA SER A 389 36.17 -7.55 -6.32
C SER A 389 36.96 -6.32 -5.89
N GLY A 390 36.32 -5.42 -5.18
CA GLY A 390 36.92 -4.17 -4.67
C GLY A 390 36.43 -3.93 -3.24
N ASP A 391 37.15 -4.48 -2.30
CA ASP A 391 37.17 -4.07 -0.89
C ASP A 391 37.77 -2.64 -0.87
N GLY A 392 36.90 -1.59 -0.72
CA GLY A 392 37.39 -0.21 -0.62
C GLY A 392 36.48 0.88 -1.18
N ALA A 393 35.16 0.75 -1.12
CA ALA A 393 34.30 1.91 -1.35
C ALA A 393 34.41 2.86 -0.13
N GLY A 394 35.22 3.95 -0.29
CA GLY A 394 35.31 5.01 0.73
C GLY A 394 33.92 5.56 1.07
N ALA A 395 33.75 6.08 2.29
CA ALA A 395 32.51 6.72 2.71
C ALA A 395 32.07 7.78 1.67
N PRO A 396 30.77 7.91 1.41
CA PRO A 396 30.26 8.89 0.45
C PRO A 396 30.64 10.31 0.86
N VAL A 397 30.96 11.14 -0.13
CA VAL A 397 31.42 12.51 0.09
C VAL A 397 30.30 13.48 -0.28
N ARG A 398 30.07 14.49 0.56
CA ARG A 398 29.17 15.60 0.23
C ARG A 398 29.80 16.46 -0.88
N THR A 399 29.06 16.67 -1.94
CA THR A 399 29.44 17.51 -3.08
C THR A 399 28.20 18.21 -3.63
N ASP A 400 28.41 19.12 -4.59
CA ASP A 400 27.31 19.77 -5.30
C ASP A 400 27.13 19.13 -6.68
N ALA A 401 25.89 18.81 -7.03
CA ALA A 401 25.51 18.28 -8.35
C ALA A 401 24.45 19.14 -9.02
N ALA A 402 24.37 19.04 -10.35
CA ALA A 402 23.23 19.59 -11.08
C ALA A 402 21.97 18.75 -10.77
N PRO A 403 20.83 19.37 -10.42
CA PRO A 403 19.58 18.66 -10.13
C PRO A 403 19.16 17.63 -11.17
N SER A 404 19.34 17.92 -12.45
CA SER A 404 19.06 16.99 -13.56
C SER A 404 19.86 15.68 -13.53
N ARG A 405 20.94 15.62 -12.74
CA ARG A 405 21.80 14.44 -12.55
C ARG A 405 21.68 13.83 -11.16
N ALA A 406 20.86 14.41 -10.30
CA ALA A 406 20.69 13.98 -8.94
C ALA A 406 19.44 13.11 -8.77
N SER A 407 19.50 12.21 -7.80
CA SER A 407 18.35 11.39 -7.39
C SER A 407 17.94 11.76 -5.96
N VAL A 408 16.66 11.62 -5.65
CA VAL A 408 16.14 11.81 -4.30
C VAL A 408 15.33 10.58 -3.85
N PHE A 409 15.65 10.08 -2.68
CA PHE A 409 14.79 9.15 -1.96
C PHE A 409 14.04 9.95 -0.88
N PRO A 410 12.70 10.05 -0.95
CA PRO A 410 11.93 10.93 -0.07
C PRO A 410 12.06 10.56 1.40
N GLY A 411 12.54 11.49 2.21
CA GLY A 411 12.69 11.28 3.65
C GLY A 411 13.84 10.34 4.03
N VAL A 412 14.83 10.17 3.15
CA VAL A 412 16.00 9.33 3.42
C VAL A 412 16.68 9.72 4.72
N THR A 413 17.06 8.72 5.53
CA THR A 413 17.90 8.93 6.71
C THR A 413 19.38 9.02 6.32
N THR A 414 20.21 9.47 7.24
CA THR A 414 21.66 9.55 6.99
C THR A 414 22.25 8.18 6.70
N GLU A 415 21.87 7.18 7.48
CA GLU A 415 22.32 5.80 7.36
C GLU A 415 21.93 5.19 6.00
N LEU A 416 20.65 5.34 5.60
CA LEU A 416 20.20 4.85 4.29
C LEU A 416 20.84 5.63 3.15
N ALA A 417 21.03 6.95 3.30
CA ALA A 417 21.65 7.77 2.28
C ALA A 417 23.11 7.37 2.02
N ASP A 418 23.86 7.05 3.06
CA ASP A 418 25.25 6.60 2.94
C ASP A 418 25.36 5.25 2.22
N LEU A 419 24.43 4.34 2.45
CA LEU A 419 24.36 3.06 1.76
C LEU A 419 23.94 3.22 0.29
N LEU A 420 22.90 4.02 0.03
CA LEU A 420 22.35 4.22 -1.31
C LEU A 420 23.25 5.07 -2.21
N ALA A 421 23.97 6.06 -1.68
CA ALA A 421 24.84 6.93 -2.47
C ALA A 421 25.92 6.15 -3.22
N THR A 422 26.35 5.02 -2.68
CA THR A 422 27.32 4.12 -3.34
C THR A 422 26.72 3.32 -4.50
N LEU A 423 25.40 3.23 -4.58
CA LEU A 423 24.65 2.46 -5.58
C LEU A 423 24.00 3.34 -6.65
N LEU A 424 23.52 4.51 -6.23
CA LEU A 424 22.63 5.36 -7.03
C LEU A 424 23.35 6.55 -7.70
N GLY A 425 24.63 6.78 -7.38
CA GLY A 425 25.30 8.01 -7.77
C GLY A 425 24.86 9.21 -6.92
N PRO A 426 24.80 10.44 -7.47
CA PRO A 426 24.50 11.64 -6.68
C PRO A 426 23.11 11.57 -6.03
N LEU A 427 23.06 11.35 -4.72
CA LEU A 427 21.81 11.28 -3.93
C LEU A 427 21.66 12.56 -3.10
N VAL A 428 20.51 13.22 -3.21
CA VAL A 428 20.20 14.43 -2.43
C VAL A 428 20.37 14.15 -0.93
N VAL A 429 21.03 15.05 -0.24
CA VAL A 429 21.30 14.92 1.20
C VAL A 429 20.02 14.81 2.03
N PRO A 430 20.02 14.10 3.16
CA PRO A 430 18.85 13.87 3.99
C PRO A 430 18.10 15.13 4.37
N GLU A 431 18.82 16.22 4.68
CA GLU A 431 18.23 17.48 5.12
C GLU A 431 17.30 18.12 4.06
N LEU A 432 17.50 17.79 2.78
CA LEU A 432 16.70 18.30 1.66
C LEU A 432 15.74 17.27 1.05
N SER A 433 15.72 16.04 1.55
CA SER A 433 14.89 14.94 1.02
C SER A 433 13.48 14.86 1.60
N GLY A 434 13.15 15.74 2.56
CA GLY A 434 11.88 15.73 3.29
C GLY A 434 10.65 16.02 2.43
N ARG A 435 9.47 15.74 2.94
CA ARG A 435 8.18 15.99 2.25
C ARG A 435 7.99 17.44 1.82
N GLY A 436 8.48 18.39 2.61
CA GLY A 436 8.40 19.82 2.28
C GLY A 436 9.23 20.23 1.06
N SER A 437 10.26 19.44 0.70
CA SER A 437 11.13 19.71 -0.43
C SER A 437 10.67 19.04 -1.74
N ALA A 438 9.75 18.09 -1.66
CA ALA A 438 9.37 17.21 -2.77
C ALA A 438 8.85 17.97 -4.00
N GLU A 439 8.06 19.02 -3.79
CA GLU A 439 7.51 19.85 -4.87
C GLU A 439 8.60 20.66 -5.57
N LEU A 440 9.50 21.27 -4.80
CA LEU A 440 10.60 22.07 -5.32
C LEU A 440 11.63 21.20 -6.06
N LEU A 441 11.95 20.02 -5.54
CA LEU A 441 12.79 19.05 -6.24
C LEU A 441 12.15 18.55 -7.53
N GLY A 442 10.82 18.44 -7.56
CA GLY A 442 10.07 18.12 -8.77
C GLY A 442 10.17 19.21 -9.84
N VAL A 443 10.14 20.50 -9.47
CA VAL A 443 10.37 21.63 -10.39
C VAL A 443 11.75 21.54 -11.03
N LEU A 444 12.72 20.99 -10.32
CA LEU A 444 14.10 20.86 -10.77
C LEU A 444 14.37 19.57 -11.57
N ASP A 445 13.36 18.74 -11.82
CA ASP A 445 13.47 17.45 -12.48
C ASP A 445 14.46 16.48 -11.78
N VAL A 446 14.57 16.58 -10.46
CA VAL A 446 15.35 15.61 -9.67
C VAL A 446 14.69 14.25 -9.74
N HIS A 447 15.46 13.23 -10.10
CA HIS A 447 14.92 11.89 -10.26
C HIS A 447 14.46 11.31 -8.92
N ARG A 448 13.16 10.98 -8.80
CA ARG A 448 12.61 10.39 -7.59
C ARG A 448 12.78 8.88 -7.59
N ILE A 449 13.36 8.34 -6.55
CA ILE A 449 13.56 6.92 -6.32
C ILE A 449 12.61 6.45 -5.23
N GLY A 450 11.85 5.39 -5.51
CA GLY A 450 11.02 4.67 -4.55
C GLY A 450 11.67 3.37 -4.10
N LEU A 451 11.00 2.68 -3.18
CA LEU A 451 11.42 1.39 -2.62
C LEU A 451 11.61 0.31 -3.71
N ALA A 452 10.71 0.24 -4.69
CA ALA A 452 10.81 -0.70 -5.80
C ALA A 452 12.13 -0.55 -6.57
N ARG A 453 12.56 0.71 -6.83
CA ARG A 453 13.80 0.96 -7.52
C ARG A 453 15.03 0.57 -6.69
N VAL A 454 14.97 0.77 -5.36
CA VAL A 454 16.02 0.30 -4.45
C VAL A 454 16.12 -1.23 -4.52
N ALA A 455 14.99 -1.93 -4.45
CA ALA A 455 14.95 -3.40 -4.57
C ALA A 455 15.56 -3.90 -5.88
N GLU A 456 15.22 -3.28 -7.02
CA GLU A 456 15.78 -3.64 -8.33
C GLU A 456 17.31 -3.47 -8.39
N LEU A 457 17.81 -2.33 -7.89
CA LEU A 457 19.24 -2.00 -7.96
C LEU A 457 20.08 -2.92 -7.08
N THR A 458 19.52 -3.41 -5.98
CA THR A 458 20.23 -4.33 -5.08
C THR A 458 20.42 -5.73 -5.69
N GLY A 459 19.62 -6.12 -6.67
CA GLY A 459 19.66 -7.45 -7.30
C GLY A 459 20.98 -7.82 -7.97
N SER A 460 21.83 -6.86 -8.30
CA SER A 460 23.14 -7.08 -8.96
C SER A 460 24.35 -6.72 -8.08
N VAL A 461 24.11 -6.38 -6.82
CA VAL A 461 25.16 -5.82 -5.94
C VAL A 461 25.79 -6.89 -5.08
N GLN A 462 27.10 -7.06 -5.19
CA GLN A 462 27.87 -7.93 -4.28
C GLN A 462 28.46 -7.09 -3.14
N ARG A 463 27.99 -7.34 -1.93
CA ARG A 463 28.44 -6.68 -0.70
C ARG A 463 28.56 -7.70 0.43
N PRO A 464 29.37 -7.42 1.47
CA PRO A 464 29.46 -8.27 2.66
C PRO A 464 28.08 -8.42 3.35
N PRO A 465 27.81 -9.53 4.05
CA PRO A 465 26.53 -9.75 4.73
C PRO A 465 26.11 -8.65 5.71
N GLN A 466 27.04 -8.07 6.45
CA GLN A 466 26.77 -6.96 7.39
C GLN A 466 26.26 -5.69 6.67
N TRP A 467 26.69 -5.43 5.42
CA TRP A 467 26.17 -4.33 4.64
C TRP A 467 24.68 -4.53 4.34
N TRP A 468 24.27 -5.76 4.05
CA TRP A 468 22.86 -6.11 3.82
C TRP A 468 22.03 -5.93 5.07
N TYR A 469 22.52 -6.37 6.21
CA TYR A 469 21.87 -6.14 7.50
C TYR A 469 21.61 -4.63 7.71
N SER A 470 22.65 -3.80 7.53
CA SER A 470 22.55 -2.35 7.67
C SER A 470 21.55 -1.74 6.68
N LEU A 471 21.49 -2.27 5.46
CA LEU A 471 20.49 -1.81 4.47
C LEU A 471 19.07 -2.16 4.91
N TYR A 472 18.85 -3.35 5.42
CA TYR A 472 17.52 -3.78 5.89
C TYR A 472 17.08 -2.97 7.12
N ASP A 473 17.98 -2.77 8.07
CA ASP A 473 17.74 -1.92 9.25
C ASP A 473 17.36 -0.49 8.85
N ALA A 474 18.10 0.10 7.91
CA ALA A 474 17.82 1.44 7.41
C ALA A 474 16.52 1.53 6.59
N LEU A 475 16.09 0.44 5.92
CA LEU A 475 14.85 0.38 5.14
C LEU A 475 13.60 0.10 5.98
N GLU A 476 13.74 -0.51 7.15
CA GLU A 476 12.62 -0.99 7.96
C GLU A 476 11.58 0.09 8.26
N GLN A 477 12.02 1.28 8.60
CA GLN A 477 11.17 2.42 8.93
C GLN A 477 10.29 2.90 7.77
N PHE A 478 10.65 2.56 6.52
CA PHE A 478 9.88 2.93 5.32
C PHE A 478 8.80 1.92 4.98
N VAL A 479 8.81 0.74 5.59
CA VAL A 479 7.79 -0.30 5.40
C VAL A 479 6.64 -0.08 6.39
N THR A 480 5.79 0.90 6.10
CA THR A 480 4.69 1.32 6.97
C THR A 480 3.33 0.70 6.60
N ASP A 481 3.21 0.17 5.39
CA ASP A 481 1.98 -0.39 4.85
C ASP A 481 2.27 -1.57 3.90
N PRO A 482 1.25 -2.36 3.50
CA PRO A 482 1.43 -3.50 2.61
C PRO A 482 1.99 -3.15 1.23
N LEU A 483 1.70 -1.95 0.70
CA LEU A 483 2.20 -1.52 -0.60
C LEU A 483 3.72 -1.31 -0.56
N ALA A 484 4.23 -0.69 0.50
CA ALA A 484 5.66 -0.52 0.72
C ALA A 484 6.38 -1.88 0.82
N ALA A 485 5.73 -2.87 1.45
CA ALA A 485 6.24 -4.23 1.49
C ALA A 485 6.25 -4.91 0.10
N GLU A 486 5.23 -4.67 -0.72
CA GLU A 486 5.18 -5.16 -2.10
C GLU A 486 6.26 -4.53 -2.98
N GLU A 487 6.52 -3.23 -2.84
CA GLU A 487 7.59 -2.53 -3.56
C GLU A 487 8.98 -3.14 -3.25
N LEU A 488 9.21 -3.61 -2.03
CA LEU A 488 10.43 -4.32 -1.63
C LEU A 488 10.38 -5.82 -1.91
N GLY A 489 9.32 -6.33 -2.51
CA GLY A 489 9.16 -7.76 -2.81
C GLY A 489 10.26 -8.37 -3.68
N ALA A 490 11.00 -7.55 -4.43
CA ALA A 490 12.16 -7.96 -5.22
C ALA A 490 13.51 -7.66 -4.54
N LEU A 491 13.51 -7.28 -3.25
CA LEU A 491 14.74 -6.99 -2.51
C LEU A 491 15.65 -8.21 -2.50
N ALA A 492 16.92 -7.99 -2.79
CA ALA A 492 17.90 -9.07 -2.83
C ALA A 492 18.29 -9.52 -1.42
N VAL A 493 18.52 -10.81 -1.27
CA VAL A 493 18.93 -11.43 -0.01
C VAL A 493 20.17 -12.31 -0.24
N PRO A 494 21.26 -12.07 0.47
CA PRO A 494 22.44 -12.96 0.44
C PRO A 494 22.15 -14.24 1.21
N LEU A 495 22.41 -15.35 0.59
CA LEU A 495 22.28 -16.68 1.19
C LEU A 495 23.55 -17.13 1.89
N SER A 496 23.41 -18.10 2.79
CA SER A 496 24.52 -18.71 3.52
C SER A 496 25.50 -19.48 2.61
N ASP A 497 25.09 -19.86 1.40
CA ASP A 497 25.94 -20.47 0.39
C ASP A 497 26.69 -19.47 -0.51
N GLY A 498 26.58 -18.15 -0.22
CA GLY A 498 27.23 -17.07 -0.96
C GLY A 498 26.47 -16.58 -2.19
N ARG A 499 25.35 -17.20 -2.56
CA ARG A 499 24.50 -16.71 -3.66
C ARG A 499 23.64 -15.53 -3.20
N LEU A 500 23.30 -14.68 -4.16
CA LEU A 500 22.34 -13.61 -3.97
C LEU A 500 21.04 -14.01 -4.67
N VAL A 501 19.92 -13.94 -3.97
CA VAL A 501 18.58 -14.21 -4.54
C VAL A 501 17.72 -12.98 -4.45
N THR A 502 16.81 -12.82 -5.42
CA THR A 502 15.82 -11.77 -5.43
C THR A 502 14.51 -12.25 -4.82
N GLY A 503 13.97 -11.47 -3.91
CA GLY A 503 12.67 -11.71 -3.30
C GLY A 503 12.74 -12.47 -1.96
N PRO A 504 12.47 -11.77 -0.84
CA PRO A 504 12.48 -12.38 0.48
C PRO A 504 11.51 -13.55 0.64
N ARG A 505 10.37 -13.54 -0.06
CA ARG A 505 9.34 -14.60 0.02
C ARG A 505 9.84 -16.01 -0.29
N THR A 506 10.95 -16.12 -1.01
CA THR A 506 11.56 -17.41 -1.35
C THR A 506 12.70 -17.79 -0.41
N VAL A 507 12.95 -16.98 0.58
CA VAL A 507 14.07 -17.13 1.54
C VAL A 507 13.51 -17.56 2.88
N VAL A 508 14.26 -18.39 3.54
CA VAL A 508 14.00 -18.88 4.89
C VAL A 508 14.96 -18.20 5.85
N LEU A 509 14.45 -17.69 6.97
CA LEU A 509 15.25 -17.12 8.04
C LEU A 509 15.54 -18.21 9.07
N ASP A 510 16.79 -18.40 9.40
CA ASP A 510 17.17 -19.28 10.50
C ASP A 510 16.88 -18.56 11.83
N ASP A 511 15.87 -19.08 12.54
CA ASP A 511 15.44 -18.52 13.82
C ASP A 511 15.82 -19.41 15.02
N GLN A 512 16.18 -20.68 14.81
CA GLN A 512 16.38 -21.64 15.91
C GLN A 512 17.40 -22.77 15.64
N LEU A 513 17.95 -22.89 14.45
CA LEU A 513 18.97 -23.89 14.17
C LEU A 513 20.31 -23.39 14.70
N GLU A 514 20.66 -23.77 15.95
CA GLU A 514 21.96 -23.43 16.56
C GLU A 514 23.14 -24.05 15.80
N ASP A 515 22.94 -25.17 15.12
CA ASP A 515 23.94 -25.85 14.28
C ASP A 515 23.56 -25.70 12.79
N ALA A 516 24.48 -25.20 11.98
CA ALA A 516 24.33 -25.05 10.55
C ALA A 516 24.20 -26.42 9.86
N VAL A 517 22.98 -26.93 9.75
CA VAL A 517 22.67 -28.06 8.86
C VAL A 517 22.78 -27.56 7.43
N ALA A 518 23.64 -28.15 6.64
CA ALA A 518 23.73 -27.86 5.21
C ALA A 518 22.47 -28.40 4.52
N VAL A 519 21.52 -27.52 4.25
CA VAL A 519 20.24 -27.85 3.63
C VAL A 519 20.29 -27.46 2.14
N PRO A 520 20.53 -28.42 1.22
CA PRO A 520 20.78 -28.10 -0.20
C PRO A 520 19.59 -27.51 -0.93
N TRP A 521 18.37 -27.75 -0.46
CA TRP A 521 17.12 -27.28 -1.06
C TRP A 521 16.58 -25.99 -0.47
N ALA A 522 17.08 -25.52 0.68
CA ALA A 522 16.59 -24.32 1.33
C ALA A 522 17.41 -23.09 0.92
N ARG A 523 16.72 -21.98 0.70
CA ARG A 523 17.33 -20.67 0.48
C ARG A 523 17.48 -19.95 1.80
N LEU A 524 18.41 -20.40 2.63
CA LEU A 524 18.67 -19.78 3.92
C LEU A 524 19.37 -18.44 3.75
N ALA A 525 18.84 -17.38 4.38
CA ALA A 525 19.53 -16.11 4.49
C ALA A 525 20.85 -16.29 5.23
N HIS A 526 21.86 -15.52 4.83
CA HIS A 526 23.13 -15.50 5.57
C HIS A 526 22.87 -14.99 7.01
N PRO A 527 23.37 -15.66 8.08
CA PRO A 527 23.05 -15.29 9.47
C PRO A 527 23.37 -13.82 9.79
N GLU A 528 24.50 -13.30 9.30
CA GLU A 528 24.91 -11.90 9.50
C GLU A 528 24.05 -10.89 8.69
N ALA A 529 23.24 -11.34 7.78
CA ALA A 529 22.29 -10.52 7.03
C ALA A 529 20.83 -10.77 7.44
N ALA A 530 20.58 -11.72 8.34
CA ALA A 530 19.24 -12.01 8.82
C ALA A 530 18.67 -10.82 9.61
N HIS A 531 17.52 -10.29 9.18
CA HIS A 531 16.89 -9.13 9.77
C HIS A 531 15.37 -9.28 9.80
N GLU A 532 14.71 -8.70 10.82
CA GLU A 532 13.25 -8.78 11.00
C GLU A 532 12.47 -8.26 9.78
N LEU A 533 13.00 -7.28 9.07
CA LEU A 533 12.42 -6.76 7.84
C LEU A 533 12.14 -7.86 6.82
N LEU A 534 13.06 -8.81 6.65
CA LEU A 534 12.89 -9.90 5.69
C LEU A 534 11.64 -10.74 6.01
N GLY A 535 11.38 -10.98 7.30
CA GLY A 535 10.16 -11.65 7.77
C GLY A 535 8.90 -10.85 7.42
N ARG A 536 8.93 -9.52 7.62
CA ARG A 536 7.82 -8.62 7.23
C ARG A 536 7.59 -8.57 5.71
N LEU A 537 8.60 -8.83 4.91
CA LEU A 537 8.54 -8.92 3.44
C LEU A 537 8.16 -10.31 2.94
N GLY A 538 7.92 -11.27 3.85
CA GLY A 538 7.41 -12.59 3.53
C GLY A 538 8.44 -13.70 3.58
N ALA A 539 9.67 -13.44 4.03
CA ALA A 539 10.59 -14.51 4.38
C ALA A 539 10.02 -15.31 5.55
N GLN A 540 10.09 -16.62 5.44
CA GLN A 540 9.56 -17.52 6.47
C GLN A 540 10.62 -17.79 7.54
N PRO A 541 10.24 -17.82 8.81
CA PRO A 541 11.18 -18.28 9.83
C PRO A 541 11.55 -19.75 9.55
N ALA A 542 12.79 -20.12 9.78
CA ALA A 542 13.27 -21.47 9.58
C ALA A 542 12.82 -22.39 10.71
N GLY A 543 11.56 -22.85 10.62
CA GLY A 543 11.16 -24.03 11.39
C GLY A 543 11.67 -25.31 10.71
N VAL A 544 12.04 -26.31 11.46
CA VAL A 544 12.38 -27.62 10.92
C VAL A 544 11.26 -28.18 10.04
N GLU A 545 10.02 -27.93 10.44
CA GLU A 545 8.83 -28.33 9.70
C GLU A 545 8.77 -27.61 8.34
N ASP A 546 9.03 -26.30 8.30
CA ASP A 546 8.99 -25.51 7.07
C ASP A 546 10.05 -25.97 6.06
N LEU A 547 11.25 -26.31 6.55
CA LEU A 547 12.33 -26.84 5.73
C LEU A 547 12.01 -28.22 5.14
N LEU A 548 11.35 -29.06 5.90
CA LEU A 548 10.96 -30.41 5.48
C LEU A 548 9.70 -30.43 4.59
N THR A 549 8.93 -29.33 4.57
CA THR A 549 7.76 -29.18 3.70
C THR A 549 8.05 -28.35 2.46
N ASP A 550 9.28 -27.90 2.26
CA ASP A 550 9.68 -27.08 1.12
C ASP A 550 9.47 -27.81 -0.22
N THR A 551 8.86 -27.13 -1.16
CA THR A 551 8.64 -27.63 -2.53
C THR A 551 9.93 -27.93 -3.27
N ALA A 552 11.04 -27.25 -2.93
CA ALA A 552 12.35 -27.52 -3.50
C ALA A 552 12.90 -28.86 -3.02
N LEU A 553 12.68 -29.24 -1.75
CA LEU A 553 13.01 -30.56 -1.25
C LEU A 553 12.24 -31.64 -2.02
N ARG A 554 10.95 -31.42 -2.25
CA ARG A 554 10.15 -32.33 -3.08
C ARG A 554 10.75 -32.50 -4.48
N ALA A 555 11.13 -31.41 -5.14
CA ALA A 555 11.73 -31.48 -6.47
C ALA A 555 13.09 -32.23 -6.45
N GLU A 556 13.90 -32.06 -5.42
CA GLU A 556 15.16 -32.80 -5.28
C GLU A 556 14.90 -34.30 -5.03
N LEU A 557 13.92 -34.65 -4.20
CA LEU A 557 13.53 -36.05 -3.96
C LEU A 557 12.99 -36.72 -5.23
N ASP A 558 12.16 -36.03 -6.01
CA ASP A 558 11.64 -36.54 -7.29
C ASP A 558 12.76 -36.84 -8.29
N HIS A 559 13.88 -36.13 -8.21
CA HIS A 559 15.02 -36.30 -9.14
C HIS A 559 16.10 -37.24 -8.59
N ARG A 560 16.35 -37.26 -7.31
CA ARG A 560 17.45 -37.96 -6.66
C ARG A 560 17.06 -38.49 -5.26
N PRO A 561 16.12 -39.44 -5.19
CA PRO A 561 15.62 -39.96 -3.90
C PRO A 561 16.71 -40.73 -3.14
N ASP A 562 17.75 -41.23 -3.82
CA ASP A 562 18.87 -42.01 -3.32
C ASP A 562 20.09 -41.17 -2.90
N ASP A 563 20.02 -39.82 -2.98
CA ASP A 563 21.14 -38.92 -2.65
C ASP A 563 21.47 -38.98 -1.15
N GLU A 564 22.71 -39.30 -0.83
CA GLU A 564 23.15 -39.51 0.55
C GLU A 564 23.16 -38.21 1.37
N ASP A 565 23.59 -37.07 0.77
CA ASP A 565 23.63 -35.76 1.44
C ASP A 565 22.19 -35.27 1.73
N LEU A 566 21.28 -35.51 0.79
CA LEU A 566 19.87 -35.17 0.95
C LEU A 566 19.24 -36.00 2.08
N ARG A 567 19.48 -37.30 2.10
CA ARG A 567 19.01 -38.21 3.13
C ARG A 567 19.51 -37.81 4.52
N GLU A 568 20.83 -37.54 4.64
CA GLU A 568 21.41 -37.12 5.91
C GLU A 568 20.83 -35.80 6.41
N ALA A 569 20.64 -34.81 5.53
CA ALA A 569 20.03 -33.53 5.84
C ALA A 569 18.58 -33.67 6.31
N VAL A 570 17.76 -34.47 5.61
CA VAL A 570 16.35 -34.70 5.98
C VAL A 570 16.27 -35.40 7.34
N LEU A 571 17.04 -36.44 7.57
CA LEU A 571 17.05 -37.19 8.84
C LEU A 571 17.56 -36.32 10.00
N ALA A 572 18.58 -35.48 9.76
CA ALA A 572 19.11 -34.57 10.77
C ALA A 572 18.08 -33.53 11.17
N LEU A 573 17.38 -32.92 10.20
CA LEU A 573 16.29 -31.98 10.47
C LEU A 573 15.14 -32.67 11.20
N ALA A 574 14.70 -33.83 10.73
CA ALA A 574 13.59 -34.57 11.32
C ALA A 574 13.85 -34.94 12.80
N ALA A 575 15.12 -35.14 13.18
CA ALA A 575 15.48 -35.41 14.57
C ALA A 575 15.19 -34.27 15.55
N HIS A 576 15.02 -33.03 15.03
CA HIS A 576 14.69 -31.84 15.81
C HIS A 576 13.18 -31.55 15.85
N LEU A 577 12.37 -32.35 15.15
CA LEU A 577 10.91 -32.16 15.13
C LEU A 577 10.28 -32.38 16.51
N PRO A 578 9.31 -31.56 16.93
CA PRO A 578 8.46 -31.85 18.07
C PRO A 578 7.67 -33.16 17.85
N ALA A 579 7.40 -33.87 18.92
CA ALA A 579 6.59 -35.09 18.84
C ALA A 579 5.17 -34.78 18.35
N GLY A 580 4.68 -35.49 17.33
CA GLY A 580 3.31 -35.39 16.82
C GLY A 580 3.15 -34.43 15.62
N VAL A 581 4.22 -33.89 15.06
CA VAL A 581 4.18 -33.15 13.80
C VAL A 581 3.88 -34.08 12.64
N THR A 582 2.98 -33.71 11.77
CA THR A 582 2.64 -34.45 10.54
C THR A 582 3.32 -33.75 9.37
N LEU A 583 4.19 -34.46 8.69
CA LEU A 583 4.88 -34.01 7.48
C LEU A 583 4.13 -34.48 6.22
N PRO A 584 4.36 -33.85 5.06
CA PRO A 584 3.78 -34.28 3.81
C PRO A 584 4.19 -35.70 3.42
N THR A 585 3.25 -36.45 2.88
CA THR A 585 3.42 -37.87 2.51
C THR A 585 4.50 -38.12 1.46
N TRP A 586 4.78 -37.13 0.58
CA TRP A 586 5.85 -37.25 -0.42
C TRP A 586 7.25 -37.38 0.15
N LEU A 587 7.47 -37.02 1.43
CA LEU A 587 8.74 -37.29 2.11
C LEU A 587 9.02 -38.80 2.27
N GLY A 588 7.97 -39.60 2.24
CA GLY A 588 8.10 -41.06 2.24
C GLY A 588 8.85 -41.60 1.03
N ALA A 589 8.98 -40.85 -0.05
CA ALA A 589 9.79 -41.19 -1.22
C ALA A 589 11.31 -41.17 -0.94
N LEU A 590 11.77 -40.61 0.19
CA LEU A 590 13.18 -40.64 0.57
C LEU A 590 13.64 -42.09 0.72
N GLU A 591 14.66 -42.46 -0.03
CA GLU A 591 15.19 -43.82 0.02
C GLU A 591 16.09 -44.04 1.23
N LEU A 592 15.71 -45.01 2.05
CA LEU A 592 16.46 -45.45 3.24
C LEU A 592 16.89 -46.91 3.08
N PRO A 593 17.99 -47.33 3.73
CA PRO A 593 18.41 -48.72 3.68
C PRO A 593 17.48 -49.60 4.53
N ASP A 594 17.09 -50.75 3.99
CA ASP A 594 16.41 -51.80 4.72
C ASP A 594 17.41 -52.73 5.48
N SER A 595 16.91 -53.69 6.23
CA SER A 595 17.71 -54.66 7.00
C SER A 595 18.63 -55.53 6.14
N THR A 596 18.47 -55.53 4.81
CA THR A 596 19.36 -56.25 3.86
C THR A 596 20.36 -55.32 3.21
N GLY A 597 20.28 -54.01 3.41
CA GLY A 597 21.11 -52.95 2.82
C GLY A 597 20.59 -52.46 1.45
N GLU A 598 19.40 -52.87 1.01
CA GLU A 598 18.76 -52.35 -0.20
C GLU A 598 18.07 -51.00 0.11
N LEU A 599 18.18 -50.03 -0.79
CA LEU A 599 17.49 -48.74 -0.65
C LEU A 599 16.03 -48.89 -1.03
N ARG A 600 15.13 -48.42 -0.17
CA ARG A 600 13.69 -48.40 -0.38
C ARG A 600 13.08 -47.10 0.10
N PRO A 601 11.97 -46.63 -0.49
CA PRO A 601 11.22 -45.53 0.02
C PRO A 601 10.87 -45.66 1.51
N ALA A 602 10.98 -44.59 2.26
CA ALA A 602 10.74 -44.60 3.71
C ALA A 602 9.30 -45.06 4.07
N ASP A 603 8.31 -44.76 3.21
CA ASP A 603 6.92 -45.20 3.38
C ASP A 603 6.68 -46.69 3.06
N GLU A 604 7.65 -47.35 2.45
CA GLU A 604 7.65 -48.81 2.26
C GLU A 604 8.44 -49.54 3.37
N LEU A 605 8.96 -48.83 4.38
CA LEU A 605 9.74 -49.41 5.47
C LEU A 605 8.98 -49.31 6.79
N LEU A 606 9.10 -50.36 7.59
CA LEU A 606 8.62 -50.40 8.96
C LEU A 606 9.75 -50.32 9.95
N LEU A 607 9.54 -49.65 11.08
CA LEU A 607 10.47 -49.66 12.19
C LEU A 607 10.65 -51.07 12.73
N PRO A 608 11.85 -51.45 13.20
CA PRO A 608 12.03 -52.76 13.85
C PRO A 608 11.09 -52.96 15.03
N GLY A 609 10.28 -54.04 14.98
CA GLY A 609 9.26 -54.34 15.99
C GLY A 609 7.94 -53.57 15.82
N ALA A 610 7.69 -52.99 14.69
CA ALA A 610 6.40 -52.32 14.37
C ALA A 610 5.20 -53.26 14.49
N PRO A 611 4.13 -52.93 15.24
CA PRO A 611 2.95 -53.76 15.38
C PRO A 611 2.24 -54.06 14.05
N LEU A 612 2.35 -53.15 13.06
CA LEU A 612 1.79 -53.33 11.72
C LEU A 612 2.38 -54.60 11.04
N ALA A 613 3.68 -54.84 11.18
CA ALA A 613 4.34 -56.00 10.60
C ALA A 613 3.74 -57.37 11.05
N GLU A 614 3.14 -57.39 12.24
CA GLU A 614 2.54 -58.64 12.80
C GLU A 614 1.15 -58.92 12.19
N VAL A 615 0.52 -58.00 11.53
CA VAL A 615 -0.84 -58.15 10.97
C VAL A 615 -0.88 -58.19 9.44
N LEU A 616 0.23 -57.91 8.77
CA LEU A 616 0.35 -57.93 7.33
C LEU A 616 0.47 -59.32 6.74
N VAL A 617 0.06 -59.52 5.49
CA VAL A 617 0.32 -60.71 4.69
C VAL A 617 1.82 -60.93 4.53
N GLY A 618 2.26 -62.21 4.41
CA GLY A 618 3.66 -62.56 4.38
C GLY A 618 4.42 -62.09 3.13
N ASP A 619 3.73 -61.69 2.07
CA ASP A 619 4.26 -61.15 0.81
C ASP A 619 3.98 -59.66 0.67
N SER A 620 3.76 -58.96 1.80
CA SER A 620 3.54 -57.49 1.79
C SER A 620 4.75 -56.75 1.21
N PRO A 621 4.58 -55.59 0.57
CA PRO A 621 5.65 -54.79 0.00
C PRO A 621 6.56 -54.17 1.07
N PHE A 622 6.15 -54.12 2.34
CA PHE A 622 6.91 -53.45 3.40
C PHE A 622 8.19 -54.18 3.79
N GLY A 623 9.33 -53.43 3.77
CA GLY A 623 10.60 -53.85 4.32
C GLY A 623 10.76 -53.46 5.82
N THR A 624 11.79 -53.98 6.47
CA THR A 624 12.18 -53.53 7.81
C THR A 624 13.38 -52.59 7.71
N LEU A 625 13.29 -51.37 8.29
CA LEU A 625 14.35 -50.37 8.30
C LEU A 625 15.64 -50.94 8.91
N ASP A 626 16.80 -50.56 8.38
CA ASP A 626 18.10 -50.92 8.92
C ASP A 626 18.20 -50.58 10.42
N PRO A 627 18.56 -51.55 11.26
CA PRO A 627 18.68 -51.33 12.70
C PRO A 627 19.70 -50.25 13.09
N GLU A 628 20.74 -49.98 12.29
CA GLU A 628 21.74 -48.92 12.56
C GLU A 628 21.09 -47.55 12.37
N VAL A 629 20.30 -47.34 11.32
CA VAL A 629 19.55 -46.11 11.11
C VAL A 629 18.51 -45.90 12.20
N ALA A 630 17.79 -46.97 12.58
CA ALA A 630 16.80 -46.94 13.64
C ALA A 630 17.38 -46.61 15.03
N GLN A 631 18.66 -46.88 15.27
CA GLN A 631 19.35 -46.51 16.50
C GLN A 631 19.94 -45.09 16.47
N ARG A 632 20.29 -44.59 15.30
CA ARG A 632 20.94 -43.27 15.11
C ARG A 632 19.92 -42.14 15.23
N TYR A 633 18.69 -42.35 14.80
CA TYR A 633 17.64 -41.31 14.76
C TYR A 633 16.42 -41.66 15.63
N PRO A 634 15.76 -40.69 16.26
CA PRO A 634 14.58 -40.95 17.07
C PRO A 634 13.47 -41.62 16.25
N ALA A 635 12.76 -42.58 16.83
CA ALA A 635 11.62 -43.21 16.18
C ALA A 635 10.51 -42.22 15.75
N SER A 636 10.34 -41.10 16.49
CA SER A 636 9.42 -40.02 16.12
C SER A 636 9.83 -39.31 14.82
N ALA A 637 11.12 -39.09 14.62
CA ALA A 637 11.67 -38.50 13.40
C ALA A 637 11.48 -39.41 12.19
N LEU A 638 11.84 -40.71 12.35
CA LEU A 638 11.67 -41.72 11.29
C LEU A 638 10.20 -41.87 10.90
N ARG A 639 9.29 -41.88 11.87
CA ARG A 639 7.83 -41.90 11.59
C ARG A 639 7.36 -40.63 10.91
N ALA A 640 7.89 -39.51 11.26
CA ALA A 640 7.49 -38.24 10.66
C ALA A 640 7.85 -38.15 9.16
N ILE A 641 8.92 -38.79 8.72
CA ILE A 641 9.34 -38.87 7.31
C ILE A 641 8.66 -39.98 6.52
N GLY A 642 7.83 -40.81 7.14
CA GLY A 642 7.04 -41.84 6.45
C GLY A 642 7.33 -43.29 6.91
N VAL A 643 8.40 -43.57 7.69
CA VAL A 643 8.64 -44.93 8.16
C VAL A 643 7.50 -45.43 9.03
N GLY A 644 6.90 -46.54 8.66
CA GLY A 644 5.70 -47.05 9.26
C GLY A 644 5.93 -47.65 10.67
N TRP A 645 4.94 -47.52 11.52
CA TRP A 645 4.79 -48.17 12.80
C TRP A 645 3.45 -48.87 12.96
N GLY A 646 2.39 -48.14 12.63
CA GLY A 646 1.01 -48.59 12.55
C GLY A 646 0.44 -48.17 11.21
N PHE A 647 -0.88 -48.23 11.10
CA PHE A 647 -1.56 -47.77 9.89
C PHE A 647 -1.35 -46.29 9.63
N THR A 648 -1.16 -45.92 8.37
CA THR A 648 -1.04 -44.54 7.93
C THR A 648 -2.38 -44.01 7.41
N VAL A 649 -2.54 -42.69 7.46
CA VAL A 649 -3.73 -42.01 6.98
C VAL A 649 -3.33 -41.11 5.81
N VAL A 650 -4.04 -41.25 4.71
CA VAL A 650 -3.99 -40.29 3.59
C VAL A 650 -5.06 -39.23 3.79
N THR A 651 -4.72 -37.96 3.55
CA THR A 651 -5.64 -36.82 3.65
C THR A 651 -5.49 -35.92 2.44
N GLU A 652 -6.59 -35.46 1.87
CA GLU A 652 -6.61 -34.50 0.78
C GLU A 652 -7.76 -33.51 0.95
N THR A 653 -7.48 -32.24 0.63
CA THR A 653 -8.49 -31.17 0.63
C THR A 653 -8.95 -30.93 -0.82
N ASP A 654 -10.25 -30.82 -1.03
CA ASP A 654 -10.88 -30.65 -2.34
C ASP A 654 -10.42 -31.74 -3.36
N PRO A 655 -10.52 -33.03 -3.02
CA PRO A 655 -10.14 -34.13 -3.92
C PRO A 655 -10.98 -34.12 -5.19
N THR A 656 -10.37 -34.48 -6.31
CA THR A 656 -11.02 -34.41 -7.64
C THR A 656 -11.45 -35.77 -8.19
N GLY A 657 -11.19 -36.85 -7.47
CA GLY A 657 -11.54 -38.22 -7.90
C GLY A 657 -10.76 -39.29 -7.13
N PRO A 658 -10.96 -40.55 -7.48
CA PRO A 658 -10.33 -41.70 -6.84
C PRO A 658 -8.89 -41.89 -7.33
N ASP A 659 -7.95 -41.12 -6.78
CA ASP A 659 -6.54 -41.14 -7.16
C ASP A 659 -5.59 -41.33 -5.97
N HIS A 660 -6.10 -41.88 -4.86
CA HIS A 660 -5.31 -42.09 -3.64
C HIS A 660 -4.67 -43.47 -3.53
N ASP A 661 -4.80 -44.28 -4.57
CA ASP A 661 -4.25 -45.65 -4.66
C ASP A 661 -4.74 -46.59 -3.54
N LEU A 662 -6.05 -46.52 -3.27
CA LEU A 662 -6.71 -47.34 -2.27
C LEU A 662 -7.57 -48.47 -2.90
N ASP A 663 -7.62 -49.61 -2.23
CA ASP A 663 -8.39 -50.79 -2.73
C ASP A 663 -9.88 -50.45 -2.85
N ASP A 664 -10.50 -50.77 -4.01
CA ASP A 664 -11.94 -50.58 -4.28
C ASP A 664 -12.41 -49.11 -4.13
N GLU A 665 -11.49 -48.11 -4.21
CA GLU A 665 -11.77 -46.68 -4.02
C GLU A 665 -12.78 -46.14 -5.05
N ASP A 666 -12.62 -46.53 -6.30
CA ASP A 666 -13.56 -46.20 -7.39
C ASP A 666 -15.01 -46.49 -7.04
N ARG A 667 -15.24 -47.65 -6.38
CA ARG A 667 -16.57 -48.09 -6.01
C ARG A 667 -17.18 -47.26 -4.89
N TRP A 668 -16.35 -46.84 -3.92
CA TRP A 668 -16.79 -45.94 -2.86
C TRP A 668 -17.15 -44.58 -3.44
N TRP A 669 -16.29 -44.03 -4.28
CA TRP A 669 -16.47 -42.74 -4.93
C TRP A 669 -17.75 -42.68 -5.78
N GLN A 670 -18.05 -43.74 -6.56
CA GLN A 670 -19.27 -43.84 -7.35
C GLN A 670 -20.56 -43.87 -6.49
N GLY A 671 -20.43 -44.23 -5.22
CA GLY A 671 -21.53 -44.21 -4.27
C GLY A 671 -21.81 -42.86 -3.61
N LEU A 672 -20.95 -41.87 -3.81
CA LEU A 672 -21.11 -40.56 -3.20
C LEU A 672 -22.11 -39.70 -3.99
N PRO A 673 -22.98 -38.92 -3.33
CA PRO A 673 -23.87 -37.97 -4.01
C PRO A 673 -23.15 -36.75 -4.56
N GLU A 674 -22.05 -36.30 -3.91
CA GLU A 674 -21.20 -35.17 -4.26
C GLU A 674 -19.80 -35.49 -3.78
N ASP A 675 -18.79 -34.89 -4.43
CA ASP A 675 -17.38 -35.01 -4.01
C ASP A 675 -17.19 -34.42 -2.60
N PRO A 676 -16.46 -35.11 -1.71
CA PRO A 676 -16.27 -34.62 -0.36
C PRO A 676 -15.32 -33.43 -0.34
N PRO A 677 -15.53 -32.40 0.51
CA PRO A 677 -14.63 -31.26 0.63
C PRO A 677 -13.28 -31.64 1.26
N GLU A 678 -13.26 -32.71 2.03
CA GLU A 678 -12.07 -33.30 2.64
C GLU A 678 -12.16 -34.81 2.53
N PHE A 679 -11.05 -35.41 2.13
CA PHE A 679 -10.90 -36.86 2.08
C PHE A 679 -9.89 -37.31 3.14
N ALA A 680 -10.21 -38.34 3.88
CA ALA A 680 -9.29 -38.99 4.83
C ALA A 680 -9.55 -40.49 4.87
N ALA A 681 -8.50 -41.27 4.70
CA ALA A 681 -8.60 -42.72 4.66
C ALA A 681 -7.39 -43.42 5.26
N VAL A 682 -7.59 -44.60 5.79
CA VAL A 682 -6.50 -45.49 6.22
C VAL A 682 -6.00 -46.25 4.99
N ARG A 683 -4.68 -46.24 4.79
CA ARG A 683 -4.00 -46.98 3.70
C ARG A 683 -3.74 -48.43 4.09
N ASP A 684 -3.47 -49.24 3.08
CA ASP A 684 -2.91 -50.62 3.20
C ASP A 684 -3.79 -51.60 4.00
N LEU A 685 -5.12 -51.35 4.06
CA LEU A 685 -6.06 -52.22 4.72
C LEU A 685 -6.19 -53.59 4.02
N ASP A 686 -6.01 -53.59 2.72
CA ASP A 686 -6.01 -54.78 1.84
C ASP A 686 -4.83 -55.72 2.08
N LEU A 687 -3.76 -55.25 2.71
CA LEU A 687 -2.57 -55.97 3.07
C LEU A 687 -2.70 -56.71 4.41
N VAL A 688 -3.80 -56.57 5.11
CA VAL A 688 -4.02 -57.25 6.39
C VAL A 688 -4.38 -58.70 6.14
N ALA A 689 -3.71 -59.63 6.84
CA ALA A 689 -3.97 -61.05 6.77
C ALA A 689 -5.38 -61.38 7.32
N ASP A 690 -6.10 -62.34 6.68
CA ASP A 690 -7.47 -62.63 7.03
C ASP A 690 -7.70 -63.03 8.50
N ASP A 691 -6.72 -63.70 9.08
CA ASP A 691 -6.76 -64.14 10.48
C ASP A 691 -6.29 -63.11 11.48
N ALA A 692 -5.67 -62.01 11.01
CA ALA A 692 -5.09 -60.95 11.83
C ALA A 692 -6.07 -59.79 12.09
N TRP A 693 -7.27 -59.74 11.47
CA TRP A 693 -8.23 -58.68 11.64
C TRP A 693 -8.56 -58.29 13.08
N PRO A 694 -8.74 -59.22 14.04
CA PRO A 694 -8.98 -58.82 15.43
C PRO A 694 -7.82 -58.00 16.04
N GLN A 695 -6.56 -58.28 15.63
CA GLN A 695 -5.38 -57.54 16.07
C GLN A 695 -5.25 -56.21 15.31
N ALA A 696 -5.50 -56.20 13.99
CA ALA A 696 -5.51 -55.00 13.17
C ALA A 696 -6.53 -53.96 13.66
N LEU A 697 -7.76 -54.38 14.02
CA LEU A 697 -8.76 -53.50 14.60
C LEU A 697 -8.32 -52.89 15.93
N ARG A 698 -7.63 -53.62 16.78
CA ARG A 698 -7.08 -53.05 18.03
C ARG A 698 -5.98 -52.06 17.75
N LEU A 699 -5.17 -52.28 16.72
CA LEU A 699 -4.15 -51.35 16.28
C LEU A 699 -4.80 -50.04 15.76
N LEU A 700 -5.83 -50.14 14.93
CA LEU A 700 -6.59 -49.00 14.45
C LEU A 700 -7.24 -48.19 15.58
N LEU A 701 -7.74 -48.85 16.61
CA LEU A 701 -8.33 -48.19 17.79
C LEU A 701 -7.32 -47.56 18.71
N SER A 702 -6.05 -47.99 18.68
CA SER A 702 -4.98 -47.46 19.56
C SER A 702 -4.49 -46.08 19.17
N GLU A 703 -4.57 -45.73 17.90
CA GLU A 703 -4.11 -44.46 17.36
C GLU A 703 -5.26 -43.47 17.18
N PRO A 704 -5.14 -42.20 17.66
CA PRO A 704 -6.24 -41.23 17.59
C PRO A 704 -6.66 -40.90 16.16
N ALA A 705 -5.71 -40.81 15.22
CA ALA A 705 -5.99 -40.47 13.81
C ALA A 705 -6.85 -41.57 13.13
N THR A 706 -6.46 -42.82 13.19
CA THR A 706 -7.20 -43.93 12.61
C THR A 706 -8.51 -44.20 13.34
N ARG A 707 -8.51 -44.04 14.67
CA ARG A 707 -9.73 -44.15 15.48
C ARG A 707 -10.82 -43.16 15.08
N GLY A 708 -10.45 -41.94 14.70
CA GLY A 708 -11.38 -40.91 14.19
C GLY A 708 -12.09 -41.38 12.91
N LEU A 709 -11.34 -42.00 12.00
CA LEU A 709 -11.87 -42.49 10.71
C LEU A 709 -12.76 -43.71 10.86
N LEU A 710 -12.56 -44.50 11.91
CA LEU A 710 -13.49 -45.59 12.24
C LEU A 710 -14.88 -45.11 12.67
N ALA A 711 -14.99 -43.88 13.17
CA ALA A 711 -16.24 -43.28 13.61
C ALA A 711 -17.01 -42.59 12.47
N ASP A 712 -16.37 -42.31 11.35
CA ASP A 712 -17.00 -41.71 10.17
C ASP A 712 -17.63 -42.81 9.30
N ARG A 713 -18.94 -43.01 9.48
CA ARG A 713 -19.72 -44.09 8.84
C ARG A 713 -19.72 -43.98 7.31
N ASP A 714 -19.71 -42.77 6.76
CA ASP A 714 -19.76 -42.48 5.32
C ASP A 714 -18.38 -42.40 4.68
N GLY A 715 -17.32 -42.26 5.53
CA GLY A 715 -15.94 -42.25 5.10
C GLY A 715 -15.48 -43.58 4.48
N TYR A 716 -14.49 -43.49 3.59
CA TYR A 716 -13.93 -44.65 2.88
C TYR A 716 -13.51 -45.78 3.83
N THR A 717 -12.76 -45.43 4.89
CA THR A 717 -12.22 -46.41 5.83
C THR A 717 -13.32 -47.31 6.45
N ALA A 718 -14.37 -46.67 6.98
CA ALA A 718 -15.48 -47.44 7.58
C ALA A 718 -16.27 -48.17 6.52
N TRP A 719 -16.47 -47.61 5.34
CA TRP A 719 -17.13 -48.27 4.22
C TRP A 719 -16.34 -49.52 3.78
N TRP A 720 -15.00 -49.40 3.63
CA TRP A 720 -14.15 -50.52 3.21
C TRP A 720 -14.14 -51.63 4.25
N LEU A 721 -13.92 -51.30 5.53
CA LEU A 721 -13.89 -52.26 6.62
C LEU A 721 -15.22 -53.05 6.74
N ARG A 722 -16.36 -52.42 6.58
CA ARG A 722 -17.66 -53.10 6.58
C ARG A 722 -17.75 -54.21 5.53
N ARG A 723 -17.13 -54.05 4.39
CA ARG A 723 -17.23 -54.96 3.24
C ARG A 723 -16.16 -56.03 3.20
N HIS A 724 -14.93 -55.63 3.49
CA HIS A 724 -13.74 -56.44 3.20
C HIS A 724 -13.12 -57.07 4.46
N ALA A 725 -13.09 -56.37 5.59
CA ALA A 725 -12.56 -56.90 6.81
C ALA A 725 -13.43 -58.03 7.36
N ARG A 726 -12.77 -59.20 7.65
CA ARG A 726 -13.50 -60.40 8.05
C ARG A 726 -13.08 -60.84 9.44
N VAL A 727 -14.07 -61.09 10.31
CA VAL A 727 -13.84 -61.71 11.63
C VAL A 727 -14.71 -62.98 11.68
N ASP A 728 -14.14 -64.09 12.07
CA ASP A 728 -14.77 -65.41 12.05
C ASP A 728 -15.40 -65.74 10.67
N GLY A 729 -14.74 -65.33 9.57
CA GLY A 729 -15.12 -65.53 8.18
C GLY A 729 -16.29 -64.70 7.69
N ARG A 730 -16.76 -63.73 8.47
CA ARG A 730 -17.88 -62.85 8.14
C ARG A 730 -17.41 -61.39 8.05
N PRO A 731 -17.89 -60.60 7.09
CA PRO A 731 -17.61 -59.15 7.02
C PRO A 731 -18.00 -58.43 8.31
N LEU A 732 -17.28 -57.36 8.65
CA LEU A 732 -17.63 -56.55 9.84
C LEU A 732 -19.04 -55.96 9.76
N GLY A 733 -19.49 -55.58 8.58
CA GLY A 733 -20.80 -55.00 8.33
C GLY A 733 -21.99 -55.92 8.64
N VAL A 734 -21.74 -57.19 8.93
CA VAL A 734 -22.76 -58.15 9.38
C VAL A 734 -22.62 -58.56 10.85
N HIS A 735 -21.73 -57.89 11.58
CA HIS A 735 -21.69 -57.96 13.04
C HIS A 735 -22.45 -56.78 13.63
N ARG A 736 -23.16 -56.98 14.74
CA ARG A 736 -23.91 -55.90 15.38
C ARG A 736 -23.07 -55.12 16.41
N ALA A 737 -23.40 -53.88 16.63
CA ALA A 737 -22.98 -53.13 17.79
C ALA A 737 -23.63 -53.68 19.05
N GLY A 738 -22.91 -53.75 20.16
CA GLY A 738 -23.46 -54.21 21.42
C GLY A 738 -24.61 -53.35 21.95
N SER A 739 -24.70 -52.11 21.52
CA SER A 739 -25.77 -51.14 21.85
C SER A 739 -27.01 -51.28 20.98
N ASP A 740 -26.96 -52.02 19.85
CA ASP A 740 -28.07 -52.14 18.91
C ASP A 740 -29.11 -53.18 19.41
N PRO A 741 -30.34 -52.78 19.78
CA PRO A 741 -31.38 -53.68 20.17
C PRO A 741 -32.14 -54.29 18.97
N VAL A 742 -32.05 -53.72 17.77
CA VAL A 742 -32.85 -54.11 16.61
C VAL A 742 -32.41 -55.44 16.05
N PHE A 743 -31.11 -55.63 15.90
CA PHE A 743 -30.52 -56.85 15.39
C PHE A 743 -30.06 -57.80 16.50
N ALA A 744 -30.45 -57.52 17.76
CA ALA A 744 -30.25 -58.45 18.86
C ALA A 744 -30.86 -59.80 18.51
N ASP A 745 -30.17 -60.91 18.83
CA ASP A 745 -30.52 -62.31 18.53
C ASP A 745 -30.55 -62.67 17.02
N LEU A 746 -30.32 -61.69 16.12
CA LEU A 746 -30.19 -61.92 14.68
C LEU A 746 -28.72 -61.96 14.23
N LEU A 747 -27.97 -60.90 14.47
CA LEU A 747 -26.57 -60.81 14.11
C LEU A 747 -25.65 -61.11 15.27
N PRO A 748 -24.48 -61.70 15.04
CA PRO A 748 -23.48 -61.93 16.07
C PRO A 748 -22.89 -60.59 16.54
N GLU A 749 -22.56 -60.51 17.81
CA GLU A 749 -21.73 -59.40 18.34
C GLU A 749 -20.24 -59.70 18.00
N LEU A 750 -19.47 -58.65 17.71
CA LEU A 750 -18.06 -58.79 17.36
C LEU A 750 -17.29 -59.37 18.57
N PRO A 751 -16.66 -60.57 18.45
CA PRO A 751 -16.03 -61.22 19.59
C PRO A 751 -14.71 -60.60 20.00
N GLY A 752 -14.39 -60.64 21.29
CA GLY A 752 -13.06 -60.31 21.79
C GLY A 752 -12.72 -58.83 21.94
N PHE A 753 -13.76 -57.99 21.90
CA PHE A 753 -13.66 -56.52 22.10
C PHE A 753 -14.43 -56.07 23.35
N SER A 754 -13.91 -55.02 24.02
CA SER A 754 -14.62 -54.41 25.12
C SER A 754 -15.85 -53.61 24.66
N THR A 755 -16.77 -53.32 25.59
CA THR A 755 -17.92 -52.45 25.27
C THR A 755 -17.51 -51.08 24.74
N ALA A 756 -16.38 -50.52 25.23
CA ALA A 756 -15.85 -49.24 24.75
C ALA A 756 -15.30 -49.34 23.34
N ASP A 757 -14.64 -50.46 23.00
CA ASP A 757 -14.15 -50.73 21.65
C ASP A 757 -15.30 -50.91 20.66
N LEU A 758 -16.32 -51.68 21.05
CA LEU A 758 -17.54 -51.89 20.25
C LEU A 758 -18.28 -50.57 19.99
N THR A 759 -18.26 -49.64 20.95
CA THR A 759 -18.83 -48.31 20.75
C THR A 759 -18.00 -47.49 19.75
N ALA A 760 -16.69 -47.61 19.79
CA ALA A 760 -15.79 -46.91 18.83
C ALA A 760 -15.88 -47.54 17.43
N LEU A 761 -16.23 -48.82 17.32
CA LEU A 761 -16.41 -49.54 16.05
C LEU A 761 -17.83 -49.47 15.50
N ASP A 762 -18.76 -48.76 16.15
CA ASP A 762 -20.16 -48.72 15.76
C ASP A 762 -20.38 -48.37 14.27
N ALA A 763 -19.61 -47.48 13.73
CA ALA A 763 -19.71 -47.07 12.33
C ALA A 763 -19.22 -48.12 11.33
N VAL A 764 -18.39 -49.05 11.72
CA VAL A 764 -17.88 -50.16 10.89
C VAL A 764 -18.71 -51.47 11.06
N LEU A 765 -19.68 -51.47 11.94
CA LEU A 765 -20.60 -52.60 12.15
C LEU A 765 -21.90 -52.40 11.40
N ALA A 766 -22.81 -53.40 11.54
CA ALA A 766 -24.12 -53.37 10.91
C ALA A 766 -24.90 -52.11 11.25
N ASP A 767 -25.39 -51.40 10.24
CA ASP A 767 -26.16 -50.16 10.40
C ASP A 767 -27.66 -50.43 10.27
N PRO A 768 -28.42 -50.27 11.36
CA PRO A 768 -29.86 -50.40 11.28
C PRO A 768 -30.55 -49.32 10.42
N ALA A 769 -29.90 -48.22 10.14
CA ALA A 769 -30.44 -47.12 9.31
C ALA A 769 -30.11 -47.26 7.82
N ASN A 770 -29.06 -47.98 7.46
CA ASN A 770 -28.61 -48.14 6.08
C ASN A 770 -28.34 -49.63 5.77
N ILE A 771 -29.31 -50.31 5.24
CA ILE A 771 -29.23 -51.72 4.88
C ILE A 771 -28.53 -51.88 3.53
N THR A 772 -27.35 -52.50 3.53
CA THR A 772 -26.61 -52.90 2.31
C THR A 772 -27.09 -54.28 1.84
N ALA A 773 -26.77 -54.68 0.59
CA ALA A 773 -27.13 -56.02 0.06
C ALA A 773 -26.59 -57.15 0.95
N ASP A 774 -25.30 -57.08 1.34
CA ASP A 774 -24.68 -58.07 2.22
C ASP A 774 -25.38 -58.15 3.58
N LEU A 775 -25.74 -57.01 4.17
CA LEU A 775 -26.46 -56.96 5.43
C LEU A 775 -27.89 -57.52 5.29
N ALA A 776 -28.57 -57.20 4.17
CA ALA A 776 -29.91 -57.78 3.89
C ALA A 776 -29.87 -59.30 3.77
N VAL A 777 -28.88 -59.83 3.03
CA VAL A 777 -28.68 -61.31 2.92
C VAL A 777 -28.47 -61.91 4.33
N ALA A 778 -27.55 -61.38 5.12
CA ALA A 778 -27.25 -61.89 6.44
C ALA A 778 -28.45 -61.80 7.40
N LEU A 779 -29.26 -60.76 7.31
CA LEU A 779 -30.47 -60.59 8.09
C LEU A 779 -31.58 -61.59 7.65
N LEU A 780 -31.76 -61.81 6.35
CA LEU A 780 -32.70 -62.77 5.82
C LEU A 780 -32.29 -64.18 6.19
N GLU A 781 -31.04 -64.55 6.09
CA GLU A 781 -30.50 -65.83 6.57
C GLU A 781 -30.73 -66.02 8.10
N ALA A 782 -30.47 -64.98 8.87
CA ALA A 782 -30.68 -64.98 10.31
C ALA A 782 -32.19 -65.12 10.67
N LEU A 783 -33.03 -64.48 9.92
CA LEU A 783 -34.50 -64.64 10.06
C LEU A 783 -34.94 -66.06 9.64
N ALA A 784 -34.32 -66.68 8.70
CA ALA A 784 -34.58 -68.02 8.24
C ALA A 784 -34.05 -69.14 9.19
N ASP A 785 -33.09 -68.80 10.05
CA ASP A 785 -32.46 -69.75 10.95
C ASP A 785 -33.37 -70.12 12.15
N PRO A 786 -33.86 -71.40 12.25
CA PRO A 786 -34.75 -71.83 13.31
C PRO A 786 -34.07 -71.87 14.70
N ALA A 787 -32.74 -71.82 14.78
CA ALA A 787 -32.03 -71.80 16.05
C ALA A 787 -32.08 -70.42 16.74
N LYS A 788 -32.32 -69.33 15.95
CA LYS A 788 -32.42 -67.95 16.46
C LYS A 788 -33.85 -67.70 16.97
N ARG A 789 -33.92 -66.83 18.04
CA ARG A 789 -35.22 -66.53 18.65
C ARG A 789 -35.42 -65.04 18.83
N PRO A 790 -35.45 -64.27 17.75
CA PRO A 790 -35.71 -62.85 17.85
C PRO A 790 -37.08 -62.55 18.37
N THR A 791 -37.26 -61.42 19.07
CA THR A 791 -38.60 -60.98 19.51
C THR A 791 -39.46 -60.61 18.29
N PRO A 792 -40.78 -60.66 18.38
CA PRO A 792 -41.67 -60.22 17.31
C PRO A 792 -41.43 -58.79 16.85
N GLU A 793 -41.03 -57.94 17.80
CA GLU A 793 -40.65 -56.55 17.49
C GLU A 793 -39.35 -56.49 16.65
N ALA A 794 -38.36 -57.28 17.02
CA ALA A 794 -37.10 -57.36 16.24
C ALA A 794 -37.37 -57.93 14.82
N VAL A 795 -38.22 -58.91 14.68
CA VAL A 795 -38.65 -59.46 13.38
C VAL A 795 -39.32 -58.38 12.52
N SER A 796 -40.34 -57.72 13.09
CA SER A 796 -41.10 -56.70 12.36
C SER A 796 -40.19 -55.47 12.00
N GLN A 797 -39.33 -54.99 12.94
CA GLN A 797 -38.44 -53.89 12.69
C GLN A 797 -37.39 -54.21 11.61
N THR A 798 -36.90 -55.46 11.60
CA THR A 798 -35.93 -55.93 10.59
C THR A 798 -36.60 -56.01 9.23
N HIS A 799 -37.77 -56.63 9.10
CA HIS A 799 -38.53 -56.67 7.82
C HIS A 799 -38.82 -55.24 7.30
N ARG A 800 -39.25 -54.34 8.19
CA ARG A 800 -39.52 -52.95 7.81
C ARG A 800 -38.28 -52.23 7.23
N ARG A 801 -37.13 -52.40 7.89
CA ARG A 801 -35.89 -51.74 7.45
C ARG A 801 -35.38 -52.29 6.12
N ILE A 802 -35.43 -53.66 5.94
CA ILE A 802 -35.03 -54.25 4.68
C ILE A 802 -35.97 -53.80 3.56
N ALA A 803 -37.29 -53.83 3.82
CA ALA A 803 -38.29 -53.43 2.84
C ALA A 803 -38.13 -51.96 2.40
N ALA A 804 -37.89 -51.06 3.34
CA ALA A 804 -37.64 -49.66 3.02
C ALA A 804 -36.36 -49.44 2.19
N ALA A 805 -35.36 -50.30 2.30
CA ALA A 805 -34.12 -50.26 1.54
C ALA A 805 -34.25 -50.87 0.12
N VAL A 806 -35.26 -51.71 -0.15
CA VAL A 806 -35.43 -52.40 -1.45
C VAL A 806 -35.29 -51.51 -2.69
N PRO A 807 -35.79 -50.24 -2.74
CA PRO A 807 -35.62 -49.39 -3.92
C PRO A 807 -34.17 -49.04 -4.24
N GLN A 808 -33.25 -49.23 -3.28
CA GLN A 808 -31.81 -48.89 -3.39
C GLN A 808 -30.93 -50.15 -3.48
N LEU A 809 -31.55 -51.37 -3.36
CA LEU A 809 -30.84 -52.64 -3.34
C LEU A 809 -30.94 -53.32 -4.70
N ASP A 810 -29.90 -54.04 -5.11
CA ASP A 810 -29.94 -54.95 -6.20
C ASP A 810 -30.51 -56.31 -5.71
N LEU A 811 -31.73 -56.62 -6.13
CA LEU A 811 -32.42 -57.85 -5.70
C LEU A 811 -31.78 -59.10 -6.30
N ASP A 812 -31.07 -58.99 -7.40
CA ASP A 812 -30.38 -60.14 -8.02
C ASP A 812 -29.16 -60.57 -7.16
N GLU A 813 -28.55 -59.66 -6.42
CA GLU A 813 -27.49 -59.98 -5.47
C GLU A 813 -28.03 -60.62 -4.18
N ILE A 814 -29.25 -60.33 -3.76
CA ILE A 814 -29.80 -60.80 -2.48
C ILE A 814 -30.40 -62.20 -2.61
N GLY A 815 -31.07 -62.47 -3.71
CA GLY A 815 -31.77 -63.74 -3.95
C GLY A 815 -33.03 -63.89 -3.05
N VAL A 816 -33.89 -64.89 -3.41
CA VAL A 816 -35.11 -65.16 -2.68
C VAL A 816 -34.83 -66.13 -1.52
N PRO A 817 -35.23 -65.83 -0.26
CA PRO A 817 -34.95 -66.71 0.87
C PRO A 817 -35.78 -67.99 0.79
N GLU A 818 -35.14 -69.14 1.05
CA GLU A 818 -35.84 -70.46 1.08
C GLU A 818 -36.90 -70.57 2.21
N ARG A 819 -36.74 -69.81 3.28
CA ARG A 819 -37.61 -69.77 4.46
C ARG A 819 -37.79 -68.35 4.96
N VAL A 820 -38.94 -68.05 5.49
CA VAL A 820 -39.28 -66.74 6.05
C VAL A 820 -39.72 -66.86 7.49
N ARG A 821 -39.51 -65.81 8.29
CA ARG A 821 -39.93 -65.77 9.67
C ARG A 821 -41.25 -65.00 9.82
N ALA A 822 -42.23 -65.71 10.38
CA ALA A 822 -43.49 -65.09 10.67
C ALA A 822 -43.38 -64.22 11.95
N LEU A 823 -44.41 -63.43 12.18
CA LEU A 823 -44.47 -62.47 13.30
C LEU A 823 -44.56 -63.25 14.66
N SER A 824 -45.10 -64.49 14.68
CA SER A 824 -45.01 -65.31 15.87
C SER A 824 -43.64 -65.85 16.24
N GLY A 825 -42.63 -65.64 15.38
CA GLY A 825 -41.31 -66.25 15.49
C GLY A 825 -41.18 -67.62 14.80
N ALA A 826 -42.19 -68.17 14.22
CA ALA A 826 -42.15 -69.43 13.45
C ALA A 826 -41.42 -69.25 12.12
N VAL A 827 -40.50 -70.14 11.74
CA VAL A 827 -39.84 -70.17 10.45
C VAL A 827 -40.64 -71.11 9.54
N ILE A 828 -41.13 -70.58 8.45
CA ILE A 828 -42.07 -71.24 7.56
C ILE A 828 -41.62 -71.14 6.07
N ASP A 829 -42.26 -71.98 5.23
CA ASP A 829 -42.02 -71.90 3.76
C ASP A 829 -42.71 -70.63 3.21
N PRO A 830 -42.11 -69.91 2.26
CA PRO A 830 -42.73 -68.74 1.66
C PRO A 830 -44.11 -68.90 1.15
N ASP A 831 -44.44 -70.09 0.54
CA ASP A 831 -45.77 -70.42 0.05
C ASP A 831 -46.86 -70.39 1.13
N ARG A 832 -46.53 -70.51 2.39
CA ARG A 832 -47.46 -70.49 3.53
C ARG A 832 -47.50 -69.12 4.23
N ALA A 833 -46.60 -68.19 3.85
CA ALA A 833 -46.53 -66.89 4.45
C ALA A 833 -47.43 -65.88 3.73
N LEU A 834 -47.86 -64.84 4.41
CA LEU A 834 -48.59 -63.72 3.86
C LEU A 834 -48.03 -62.44 4.41
N VAL A 835 -47.70 -61.48 3.52
CA VAL A 835 -47.19 -60.14 3.95
C VAL A 835 -48.39 -59.29 4.35
N LEU A 836 -48.35 -58.76 5.58
CA LEU A 836 -49.39 -57.88 6.10
C LEU A 836 -49.32 -56.47 5.40
N ASP A 837 -50.25 -56.25 4.50
CA ASP A 837 -50.39 -55.00 3.73
C ASP A 837 -51.64 -54.18 4.11
N ARG A 838 -52.52 -54.75 4.97
CA ARG A 838 -53.66 -54.06 5.51
C ARG A 838 -53.76 -54.31 7.01
N PRO A 839 -53.83 -53.29 7.86
CA PRO A 839 -53.77 -53.44 9.31
C PRO A 839 -54.87 -54.39 9.88
N TRP A 840 -56.08 -54.37 9.31
CA TRP A 840 -57.19 -55.13 9.77
C TRP A 840 -57.07 -56.63 9.46
N LEU A 841 -56.33 -57.01 8.41
CA LEU A 841 -56.05 -58.40 8.12
C LEU A 841 -55.29 -59.09 9.25
N GLY A 842 -54.42 -58.34 9.97
CA GLY A 842 -53.72 -58.83 11.13
C GLY A 842 -54.63 -59.21 12.32
N LEU A 843 -55.91 -58.82 12.32
CA LEU A 843 -56.91 -59.22 13.32
C LEU A 843 -57.55 -60.59 13.05
N ALA A 844 -57.49 -61.05 11.80
CA ALA A 844 -58.16 -62.28 11.36
C ALA A 844 -57.19 -63.37 10.90
N LEU A 845 -55.95 -62.96 10.53
CA LEU A 845 -54.96 -63.95 10.14
C LEU A 845 -54.08 -64.36 11.33
N PRO A 846 -53.65 -65.59 11.40
CA PRO A 846 -52.83 -66.01 12.54
C PRO A 846 -51.38 -65.54 12.44
N PRO A 847 -50.73 -65.08 13.55
CA PRO A 847 -49.38 -64.53 13.58
C PRO A 847 -48.33 -65.54 13.07
N ASP A 848 -48.58 -66.83 13.04
CA ASP A 848 -47.66 -67.84 12.53
C ASP A 848 -47.62 -67.92 11.00
N ARG A 849 -48.47 -67.18 10.30
CA ARG A 849 -48.47 -67.00 8.83
C ARG A 849 -48.20 -65.62 8.37
N LEU A 850 -48.18 -64.60 9.23
CA LEU A 850 -47.98 -63.20 8.88
C LEU A 850 -46.55 -62.87 8.97
N VAL A 851 -46.07 -62.32 7.87
CA VAL A 851 -44.78 -61.53 7.79
C VAL A 851 -45.15 -60.07 7.81
N ALA A 852 -44.65 -59.34 8.77
CA ALA A 852 -45.01 -57.96 8.98
C ALA A 852 -43.70 -57.06 9.12
N GLY A 853 -43.66 -56.05 8.30
CA GLY A 853 -42.79 -54.89 8.48
C GLY A 853 -43.60 -53.64 8.83
N ASP A 854 -43.72 -52.72 7.90
CA ASP A 854 -44.79 -51.69 7.94
C ASP A 854 -45.71 -51.84 6.74
N ILE A 855 -46.81 -51.15 6.82
CA ILE A 855 -47.86 -51.23 5.78
C ILE A 855 -47.48 -50.48 4.51
N GLU A 856 -46.62 -49.43 4.66
CA GLU A 856 -46.18 -48.54 3.60
C GLU A 856 -45.30 -49.28 2.60
N HIS A 857 -44.39 -50.14 3.10
CA HIS A 857 -43.41 -50.88 2.28
C HIS A 857 -43.77 -52.34 2.18
N ALA A 858 -45.05 -52.72 2.39
CA ALA A 858 -45.49 -54.09 2.32
C ALA A 858 -45.32 -54.71 0.93
N GLY A 859 -45.45 -53.91 -0.14
CA GLY A 859 -45.26 -54.36 -1.53
C GLY A 859 -43.81 -54.72 -1.82
N GLU A 860 -42.87 -53.91 -1.36
CA GLU A 860 -41.42 -54.12 -1.44
C GLU A 860 -41.02 -55.39 -0.67
N LEU A 861 -41.56 -55.56 0.52
CA LEU A 861 -41.36 -56.77 1.35
C LEU A 861 -41.89 -58.02 0.67
N ALA A 862 -43.06 -57.95 0.08
CA ALA A 862 -43.67 -59.03 -0.67
C ALA A 862 -42.81 -59.47 -1.87
N THR A 863 -42.27 -58.45 -2.60
CA THR A 863 -41.41 -58.69 -3.75
C THR A 863 -40.06 -59.30 -3.31
N LEU A 864 -39.45 -58.80 -2.26
CA LEU A 864 -38.13 -59.25 -1.75
C LEU A 864 -38.25 -60.74 -1.29
N LEU A 865 -39.27 -61.07 -0.60
CA LEU A 865 -39.46 -62.44 -0.02
C LEU A 865 -40.15 -63.45 -0.97
N ASP A 866 -40.63 -63.03 -2.14
CA ASP A 866 -41.51 -63.78 -3.04
C ASP A 866 -42.71 -64.36 -2.30
N VAL A 867 -43.36 -63.54 -1.47
CA VAL A 867 -44.51 -63.88 -0.64
C VAL A 867 -45.72 -63.04 -1.03
N ALA A 868 -46.81 -63.60 -1.20
CA ALA A 868 -48.06 -62.90 -1.57
C ALA A 868 -48.51 -61.89 -0.51
N ALA A 869 -48.96 -60.70 -0.93
CA ALA A 869 -49.61 -59.75 -0.04
C ALA A 869 -50.93 -60.34 0.49
N ALA A 870 -51.22 -60.18 1.78
CA ALA A 870 -52.36 -60.76 2.42
C ALA A 870 -53.69 -60.32 1.75
N SER A 871 -53.79 -59.06 1.31
CA SER A 871 -55.00 -58.56 0.64
C SER A 871 -55.24 -59.19 -0.74
N GLU A 872 -54.26 -59.79 -1.38
CA GLU A 872 -54.31 -60.43 -2.66
C GLU A 872 -54.59 -61.96 -2.51
N ALA A 873 -54.00 -62.53 -1.48
CA ALA A 873 -54.09 -63.99 -1.25
C ALA A 873 -55.33 -64.43 -0.50
N VAL A 874 -56.02 -63.57 0.25
CA VAL A 874 -57.22 -63.86 0.95
C VAL A 874 -58.41 -62.96 0.58
N HIS A 875 -59.58 -63.49 0.53
CA HIS A 875 -60.82 -62.78 0.35
C HIS A 875 -61.59 -62.73 1.67
N ALA A 876 -62.08 -61.57 2.04
CA ALA A 876 -62.76 -61.42 3.32
C ALA A 876 -64.17 -60.91 3.13
N GLU A 877 -65.09 -61.56 3.81
CA GLU A 877 -66.55 -61.25 3.84
C GLU A 877 -67.01 -60.95 5.27
N VAL A 878 -67.56 -59.74 5.46
CA VAL A 878 -68.12 -59.34 6.73
C VAL A 878 -69.52 -60.08 6.91
N LEU A 879 -69.66 -60.85 8.00
CA LEU A 879 -70.89 -61.57 8.30
C LEU A 879 -71.85 -60.75 9.20
N GLY A 880 -73.13 -60.88 8.94
CA GLY A 880 -74.14 -60.21 9.77
C GLY A 880 -74.56 -58.85 9.35
N ALA A 881 -75.73 -58.45 9.73
CA ALA A 881 -76.27 -57.12 9.48
C ALA A 881 -75.79 -56.14 10.57
N GLY A 882 -75.27 -55.04 10.17
CA GLY A 882 -74.86 -53.92 11.05
C GLY A 882 -75.73 -52.67 10.84
N LYS A 883 -75.73 -51.81 11.85
CA LYS A 883 -76.34 -50.46 11.76
C LYS A 883 -75.44 -49.49 11.06
N ARG A 884 -75.80 -49.02 9.87
CA ARG A 884 -75.04 -47.98 9.12
C ARG A 884 -75.24 -46.63 9.73
N THR A 885 -74.21 -45.89 9.89
CA THR A 885 -74.13 -44.50 10.44
C THR A 885 -73.03 -43.76 9.78
N THR A 886 -72.80 -42.49 10.20
CA THR A 886 -71.64 -41.69 9.75
C THR A 886 -70.67 -41.52 10.92
N TRP A 887 -69.42 -41.22 10.56
CA TRP A 887 -68.41 -40.92 11.56
C TRP A 887 -68.73 -39.69 12.43
N ALA A 888 -69.54 -38.77 11.91
CA ALA A 888 -69.89 -37.52 12.59
C ALA A 888 -71.13 -37.74 13.54
N ASP A 889 -72.04 -38.66 13.16
CA ASP A 889 -73.27 -38.83 13.88
C ASP A 889 -73.18 -39.87 15.03
N GLU A 890 -72.04 -40.59 15.05
CA GLU A 890 -71.86 -41.65 16.06
C GLU A 890 -70.80 -41.21 17.08
N PRO A 891 -71.16 -41.16 18.41
CA PRO A 891 -70.16 -40.74 19.43
C PRO A 891 -68.93 -41.65 19.46
N LEU A 892 -69.05 -42.95 19.21
CA LEU A 892 -67.91 -43.87 19.10
C LEU A 892 -67.00 -43.48 17.91
N GLY A 893 -67.57 -43.05 16.79
CA GLY A 893 -66.82 -42.56 15.63
C GLY A 893 -66.02 -41.31 15.94
N VAL A 894 -66.61 -40.37 16.64
CA VAL A 894 -65.87 -39.12 17.08
C VAL A 894 -64.74 -39.47 18.03
N LEU A 895 -65.01 -40.39 19.01
CA LEU A 895 -63.97 -40.83 19.98
C LEU A 895 -62.83 -41.55 19.30
N LEU A 896 -63.05 -42.43 18.36
CA LEU A 896 -62.02 -43.13 17.60
C LEU A 896 -61.18 -42.18 16.77
N ARG A 897 -61.77 -41.16 16.14
CA ARG A 897 -61.08 -40.11 15.43
C ARG A 897 -60.15 -39.33 16.36
N LEU A 898 -60.64 -38.93 17.52
CA LEU A 898 -59.81 -38.21 18.52
C LEU A 898 -58.71 -39.09 19.08
N GLN A 899 -58.96 -40.34 19.35
CA GLN A 899 -57.98 -41.28 19.89
C GLN A 899 -56.82 -41.55 18.91
N PHE A 900 -57.14 -41.66 17.63
CA PHE A 900 -56.14 -41.95 16.61
C PHE A 900 -55.62 -40.71 15.89
N GLY A 901 -56.07 -39.50 16.28
CA GLY A 901 -55.63 -38.24 15.63
C GLY A 901 -55.91 -38.13 14.13
N LEU A 902 -56.92 -38.85 13.65
CA LEU A 902 -57.24 -38.96 12.23
C LEU A 902 -58.16 -37.80 11.76
N PRO A 903 -57.89 -37.23 10.56
CA PRO A 903 -58.88 -36.39 9.89
C PRO A 903 -60.16 -37.24 9.65
N ALA A 904 -61.28 -36.60 9.35
CA ALA A 904 -62.56 -37.35 9.12
C ALA A 904 -62.33 -38.50 8.12
N PRO A 905 -62.48 -39.75 8.51
CA PRO A 905 -62.31 -40.89 7.62
C PRO A 905 -63.32 -40.82 6.49
N ALA A 906 -62.86 -41.17 5.29
CA ALA A 906 -63.82 -41.36 4.18
C ALA A 906 -64.64 -42.62 4.35
N GLY A 907 -65.84 -42.59 3.87
CA GLY A 907 -66.68 -43.75 3.82
C GLY A 907 -67.70 -43.92 4.98
N ASP A 908 -68.45 -45.00 4.99
CA ASP A 908 -69.46 -45.29 5.94
C ASP A 908 -68.93 -45.95 7.21
N LEU A 909 -69.61 -45.74 8.31
CA LEU A 909 -69.37 -46.45 9.54
C LEU A 909 -70.52 -47.39 9.78
N VAL A 910 -70.25 -48.68 10.03
CA VAL A 910 -71.25 -49.70 10.33
C VAL A 910 -70.94 -50.27 11.70
N LEU A 911 -71.92 -50.22 12.58
CA LEU A 911 -71.86 -50.78 13.96
C LEU A 911 -72.50 -52.19 14.04
N HIS A 912 -71.71 -53.08 14.55
CA HIS A 912 -72.16 -54.48 14.76
C HIS A 912 -72.26 -54.83 16.27
N ASP A 913 -73.22 -55.57 16.70
CA ASP A 913 -73.26 -56.11 18.07
C ASP A 913 -72.20 -57.21 18.22
N ARG A 914 -71.98 -57.96 17.19
CA ARG A 914 -70.94 -58.97 17.01
C ARG A 914 -70.39 -58.86 15.58
N LEU A 915 -69.10 -58.59 15.46
CA LEU A 915 -68.47 -58.46 14.16
C LEU A 915 -67.65 -59.72 13.87
N GLU A 916 -68.07 -60.45 12.90
CA GLU A 916 -67.44 -61.71 12.43
C GLU A 916 -67.07 -61.50 10.95
N VAL A 917 -65.86 -61.96 10.61
CA VAL A 917 -65.30 -61.88 9.23
C VAL A 917 -64.98 -63.33 8.80
N ARG A 918 -65.46 -63.71 7.64
CA ARG A 918 -65.11 -64.95 7.01
C ARG A 918 -63.96 -64.71 6.05
N ILE A 919 -62.86 -65.35 6.28
CA ILE A 919 -61.67 -65.36 5.39
C ILE A 919 -61.71 -66.63 4.57
N THR A 920 -61.43 -66.50 3.23
CA THR A 920 -61.26 -67.55 2.28
C THR A 920 -60.08 -67.35 1.38
N GLY A 921 -59.52 -68.35 0.72
CA GLY A 921 -58.33 -68.26 -0.18
C GLY A 921 -57.18 -69.00 0.48
N ALA A 922 -56.01 -68.34 0.54
CA ALA A 922 -54.81 -68.94 1.12
C ALA A 922 -54.96 -69.33 2.61
N TYR A 923 -55.96 -68.78 3.27
CA TYR A 923 -56.31 -69.13 4.67
C TYR A 923 -57.84 -69.11 4.81
N GLU A 924 -58.38 -70.12 5.50
CA GLU A 924 -59.85 -70.27 5.71
C GLU A 924 -60.19 -70.23 7.19
N ALA A 925 -60.94 -69.23 7.62
CA ALA A 925 -61.44 -69.11 8.97
C ALA A 925 -62.66 -68.17 9.08
N THR A 926 -63.37 -68.23 10.17
CA THR A 926 -64.34 -67.24 10.58
C THR A 926 -63.92 -66.75 11.94
N VAL A 927 -63.60 -65.44 12.02
CA VAL A 927 -62.98 -64.83 13.18
C VAL A 927 -63.80 -63.64 13.66
N ALA A 928 -64.03 -63.55 14.97
CA ALA A 928 -64.60 -62.35 15.56
C ALA A 928 -63.50 -61.29 15.71
N VAL A 929 -63.75 -60.05 15.24
CA VAL A 929 -62.73 -58.92 15.19
C VAL A 929 -63.39 -57.71 15.82
N PRO A 930 -62.63 -56.85 16.47
CA PRO A 930 -63.09 -55.58 17.04
C PRO A 930 -63.49 -54.54 16.01
N TRP A 931 -62.79 -54.51 14.87
CA TRP A 931 -63.06 -53.63 13.76
C TRP A 931 -62.56 -54.25 12.45
N TRP A 932 -63.16 -53.79 11.33
CA TRP A 932 -62.78 -54.26 10.02
C TRP A 932 -63.04 -53.20 8.98
N ARG A 933 -62.23 -53.17 7.90
CA ARG A 933 -62.45 -52.27 6.78
C ARG A 933 -62.71 -53.05 5.49
N SER A 934 -63.79 -52.70 4.84
CA SER A 934 -64.18 -53.31 3.55
C SER A 934 -64.41 -52.19 2.54
N GLY A 935 -63.51 -52.03 1.62
CA GLY A 935 -63.46 -50.84 0.76
C GLY A 935 -63.45 -49.52 1.58
N ASP A 936 -64.43 -48.65 1.31
CA ASP A 936 -64.61 -47.40 2.09
C ASP A 936 -65.43 -47.50 3.36
N THR A 937 -65.96 -48.68 3.66
CA THR A 937 -66.82 -48.94 4.83
C THR A 937 -65.95 -49.44 5.99
N THR A 938 -66.07 -48.81 7.14
CA THR A 938 -65.44 -49.31 8.37
C THR A 938 -66.51 -49.95 9.25
N HIS A 939 -66.33 -51.21 9.59
CA HIS A 939 -67.13 -51.98 10.49
C HIS A 939 -66.55 -52.00 11.87
N VAL A 940 -67.34 -51.74 12.94
CA VAL A 940 -66.82 -51.68 14.31
C VAL A 940 -67.82 -52.50 15.18
N GLN A 941 -67.31 -53.40 16.05
CA GLN A 941 -68.06 -54.03 17.05
C GLN A 941 -68.35 -53.07 18.20
N ARG A 942 -69.66 -52.99 18.58
CA ARG A 942 -70.04 -52.24 19.77
C ARG A 942 -69.47 -52.97 21.00
N GLN A 943 -68.82 -52.23 21.90
CA GLN A 943 -68.51 -52.81 23.20
C GLN A 943 -69.81 -53.20 23.89
N PRO A 944 -69.90 -54.40 24.47
CA PRO A 944 -71.05 -54.75 25.27
C PRO A 944 -71.13 -53.68 26.39
N SER A 945 -72.32 -53.06 26.60
CA SER A 945 -72.64 -52.29 27.75
C SER A 945 -72.44 -53.16 28.98
N ALA A 946 -71.47 -52.72 29.84
CA ALA A 946 -71.16 -53.41 31.05
C ALA A 946 -72.43 -53.50 31.99
#